data_0324801cf3ed9f0aa196e54e6702b2c2
#
_entry.id   0324801cf3ed9f0aa196e54e6702b2c2
#
_cell.length_a   1.000
_cell.length_b   1.000
_cell.length_c   1.000
_cell.angle_alpha   90.00
_cell.angle_beta   90.00
_cell.angle_gamma   90.00
#
_symmetry.space_group_name_H-M   'P 1'
#
loop_
_entity.id
_entity.type
_entity.pdbx_description
1 polymer ?
#
loop_
_entity_poly.entity_id
_entity_poly.type
_entity_poly.pdbx_seq_one_letter_code
_entity_poly.pdbx_strand_id
1 'polypeptide(L)'
;MYNYPVLIHYHRKDDAYKDCSFSKKPLDTVELVKEEYFGEKFSFTQSSEEAIETMTFVVTKDGVSKEYPIRFNYYPLLTEVWILDGDDTVYYSENPAIASPHYKDQNPFAFDKAINSASFDHHWGYQGDLGCQVSDTQTSFSLWAPTATSVQVVVYESASNDAPILKTYEMERGNSYSYSHKYNTIGVWSHTVPESLAGRAYQYQINFPHHQSLTRDPYTIATSPDGKRSAIVSEQDRQVDGFEVKHGREATWRLENPCQAVVYEMHIRDLTKSETSGVAPELRGTFLGAAQTGTVNQYGQSTAFDYIKELGVNYVQLQPIADRHKEYDADGNVTYNWGYDPQNYNAPETSMSTNPNDPGQVIRDLKTMVQAYHDAGIGVIMDVVYNHTFSVVDAPFQTTVPDYYYRMNRDGTYQNGTGVGNETASEHEMFRKYMIDSLLYWVKEFNIDGFRFDLMGIHDVKTMQMIRWAMDEVDPKIILYGEGWDMGTGLAPYDKAKKDNAYQLPNIGFFNDDQRNAVKGAEVYGDIKSGFISGAGTEPIVAKSILGSRELGSYLSPNQVLNYVEAHDNYNLHDLLATLHPMESKDRIMKKVETATAMNLLMQGMAFMELGQEFGRTKLVATGENGELTHDDRERAMNSYNAPDSVNQVNWDLINERQESIDFIRQIIKLKTQTSAFSYPTYEEVYRHVFVHTAVENSGWIVYEIHGGREHLLVVFNAKGASFYYENAGNLEMLVTNSRSNQENAIDDVSVAVMKVLS
;
A
#
# COMPACT_ATOMS: atom_id res chain seq x y z
N MET A 1 21.14 47.26 -1.62
CA MET A 1 20.01 46.82 -2.50
C MET A 1 19.24 45.74 -1.74
N TYR A 2 17.96 45.97 -1.50
CA TYR A 2 17.04 45.02 -0.85
C TYR A 2 16.25 44.33 -1.95
N ASN A 3 16.11 42.99 -1.84
CA ASN A 3 15.39 42.15 -2.78
C ASN A 3 14.26 41.44 -2.04
N TYR A 4 13.03 41.86 -2.34
CA TYR A 4 11.81 41.31 -1.74
C TYR A 4 11.19 40.31 -2.72
N PRO A 5 11.26 39.00 -2.45
CA PRO A 5 10.55 38.01 -3.24
C PRO A 5 9.06 38.10 -2.98
N VAL A 6 8.27 38.12 -4.06
CA VAL A 6 6.81 38.30 -4.01
C VAL A 6 6.14 37.23 -4.85
N LEU A 7 5.07 36.68 -4.29
CA LEU A 7 4.19 35.72 -4.95
C LEU A 7 2.74 36.16 -4.78
N ILE A 8 2.05 36.39 -5.89
CA ILE A 8 0.67 36.85 -5.92
C ILE A 8 -0.19 35.80 -6.59
N HIS A 9 -1.23 35.37 -5.92
CA HIS A 9 -2.30 34.53 -6.45
C HIS A 9 -3.53 35.38 -6.69
N TYR A 10 -3.94 35.53 -7.96
CA TYR A 10 -5.07 36.36 -8.36
C TYR A 10 -6.19 35.50 -8.94
N HIS A 11 -7.37 35.58 -8.35
CA HIS A 11 -8.54 34.82 -8.78
C HIS A 11 -9.67 35.73 -9.28
N ARG A 12 -10.28 35.33 -10.41
CA ARG A 12 -11.47 35.92 -11.00
C ARG A 12 -12.58 34.89 -11.11
N LYS A 13 -13.78 35.32 -10.71
CA LYS A 13 -14.99 34.48 -10.79
C LYS A 13 -15.42 34.18 -12.22
N ASP A 14 -15.16 35.14 -13.15
CA ASP A 14 -15.56 35.03 -14.55
C ASP A 14 -14.51 34.36 -15.45
N ASP A 15 -13.39 33.93 -14.89
CA ASP A 15 -12.23 33.37 -15.59
C ASP A 15 -11.73 34.24 -16.80
N ALA A 16 -12.11 35.49 -16.87
CA ALA A 16 -11.78 36.41 -17.96
C ALA A 16 -10.38 37.05 -17.77
N TYR A 17 -9.36 36.25 -17.51
CA TYR A 17 -7.98 36.70 -17.28
C TYR A 17 -7.35 37.31 -18.53
N LYS A 18 -7.71 36.84 -19.72
CA LYS A 18 -7.16 37.29 -21.01
C LYS A 18 -7.50 38.75 -21.32
N ASP A 19 -8.57 39.27 -20.71
CA ASP A 19 -9.03 40.64 -20.89
C ASP A 19 -8.39 41.60 -19.88
N CYS A 20 -7.51 41.09 -19.02
CA CYS A 20 -6.83 41.84 -17.99
C CYS A 20 -5.38 42.12 -18.37
N SER A 21 -4.89 43.29 -17.99
CA SER A 21 -3.46 43.58 -17.94
C SER A 21 -3.02 43.76 -16.49
N PHE A 22 -1.81 43.27 -16.18
CA PHE A 22 -1.28 43.26 -14.84
C PHE A 22 -0.01 44.08 -14.76
N SER A 23 0.14 44.89 -13.72
CA SER A 23 1.31 45.72 -13.50
C SER A 23 1.54 45.95 -12.00
N LYS A 24 2.71 46.48 -11.63
CA LYS A 24 3.03 46.89 -10.27
C LYS A 24 3.51 48.34 -10.22
N LYS A 25 3.43 48.94 -9.02
CA LYS A 25 4.00 50.27 -8.79
C LYS A 25 5.20 50.16 -7.85
N PRO A 26 6.33 50.75 -8.24
CA PRO A 26 6.59 51.54 -9.44
C PRO A 26 6.38 50.75 -10.73
N LEU A 27 5.97 51.43 -11.79
CA LEU A 27 5.47 50.86 -13.06
C LEU A 27 6.46 49.92 -13.74
N ASP A 28 6.15 48.62 -13.69
CA ASP A 28 6.72 47.57 -14.54
C ASP A 28 5.61 46.58 -14.87
N THR A 29 5.68 45.98 -16.06
CA THR A 29 4.84 44.81 -16.39
C THR A 29 5.21 43.65 -15.49
N VAL A 30 4.22 43.05 -14.86
CA VAL A 30 4.39 41.83 -14.06
C VAL A 30 4.33 40.64 -15.00
N GLU A 31 5.36 39.80 -14.97
CA GLU A 31 5.42 38.60 -15.79
C GLU A 31 4.52 37.52 -15.19
N LEU A 32 3.64 36.96 -16.02
CA LEU A 32 2.83 35.82 -15.66
C LEU A 32 3.72 34.58 -15.71
N VAL A 33 3.92 33.91 -14.57
CA VAL A 33 4.80 32.74 -14.48
C VAL A 33 4.10 31.49 -14.99
N LYS A 34 2.84 31.27 -14.57
CA LYS A 34 2.03 30.10 -14.97
C LYS A 34 0.61 30.26 -14.43
N GLU A 35 -0.39 29.80 -15.21
CA GLU A 35 -1.71 29.50 -14.67
C GLU A 35 -1.59 28.48 -13.53
N GLU A 36 -2.34 28.67 -12.48
CA GLU A 36 -2.37 27.76 -11.36
C GLU A 36 -3.81 27.48 -10.93
N TYR A 37 -3.91 26.58 -10.02
CA TYR A 37 -5.15 26.10 -9.48
C TYR A 37 -6.07 27.18 -8.85
N PHE A 38 -5.47 28.20 -8.20
CA PHE A 38 -6.21 29.33 -7.64
C PHE A 38 -6.64 30.36 -8.69
N GLY A 39 -5.90 30.50 -9.78
CA GLY A 39 -6.09 31.50 -10.83
C GLY A 39 -4.77 31.84 -11.51
N GLU A 40 -4.54 33.13 -11.76
CA GLU A 40 -3.27 33.60 -12.30
C GLU A 40 -2.23 33.80 -11.20
N LYS A 41 -1.02 33.42 -11.50
CA LYS A 41 0.11 33.45 -10.55
C LYS A 41 1.21 34.38 -11.04
N PHE A 42 1.68 35.24 -10.15
CA PHE A 42 2.76 36.20 -10.45
C PHE A 42 3.90 35.98 -9.44
N SER A 43 5.08 35.66 -9.92
CA SER A 43 6.28 35.53 -9.10
C SER A 43 7.37 36.44 -9.61
N PHE A 44 7.87 37.34 -8.76
CA PHE A 44 8.94 38.28 -9.10
C PHE A 44 9.70 38.73 -7.87
N THR A 45 10.81 39.43 -8.06
CA THR A 45 11.56 40.08 -6.99
C THR A 45 11.44 41.60 -7.13
N GLN A 46 10.91 42.25 -6.09
CA GLN A 46 10.92 43.72 -6.01
C GLN A 46 12.28 44.14 -5.41
N SER A 47 13.09 44.83 -6.21
CA SER A 47 14.37 45.37 -5.75
C SER A 47 14.24 46.86 -5.40
N SER A 48 14.98 47.30 -4.34
CA SER A 48 15.06 48.68 -3.93
C SER A 48 16.43 48.99 -3.33
N GLU A 49 16.93 50.20 -3.49
CA GLU A 49 18.16 50.68 -2.84
C GLU A 49 17.94 50.95 -1.36
N GLU A 50 16.74 51.37 -0.99
CA GLU A 50 16.32 51.59 0.39
C GLU A 50 15.32 50.52 0.85
N ALA A 51 15.16 50.40 2.15
CA ALA A 51 14.12 49.51 2.68
C ALA A 51 12.74 50.06 2.39
N ILE A 52 11.88 49.25 1.80
CA ILE A 52 10.47 49.60 1.49
C ILE A 52 9.52 48.67 2.26
N GLU A 53 8.37 49.20 2.66
CA GLU A 53 7.40 48.43 3.44
C GLU A 53 6.28 47.88 2.55
N THR A 54 5.97 48.54 1.41
CA THR A 54 4.82 48.20 0.58
C THR A 54 5.13 48.34 -0.91
N MET A 55 4.35 47.60 -1.70
CA MET A 55 4.20 47.80 -3.15
C MET A 55 2.72 47.81 -3.52
N THR A 56 2.38 48.17 -4.75
CA THR A 56 1.00 48.10 -5.26
C THR A 56 0.93 47.20 -6.48
N PHE A 57 0.10 46.19 -6.44
CA PHE A 57 -0.28 45.37 -7.59
C PHE A 57 -1.50 46.00 -8.27
N VAL A 58 -1.49 46.09 -9.58
CA VAL A 58 -2.53 46.79 -10.37
C VAL A 58 -3.10 45.83 -11.41
N VAL A 59 -4.40 45.66 -11.38
CA VAL A 59 -5.17 44.91 -12.39
C VAL A 59 -6.01 45.89 -13.20
N THR A 60 -5.87 45.89 -14.51
CA THR A 60 -6.66 46.76 -15.41
C THR A 60 -7.48 45.89 -16.36
N LYS A 61 -8.79 46.12 -16.38
CA LYS A 61 -9.74 45.51 -17.31
C LYS A 61 -10.66 46.57 -17.91
N ASP A 62 -10.88 46.55 -19.21
CA ASP A 62 -11.74 47.49 -19.91
C ASP A 62 -11.40 48.98 -19.63
N GLY A 63 -10.13 49.28 -19.43
CA GLY A 63 -9.66 50.64 -19.12
C GLY A 63 -9.86 51.06 -17.64
N VAL A 64 -10.41 50.22 -16.81
CA VAL A 64 -10.58 50.46 -15.35
C VAL A 64 -9.49 49.73 -14.60
N SER A 65 -8.74 50.45 -13.77
CA SER A 65 -7.66 49.91 -12.95
C SER A 65 -8.10 49.77 -11.50
N LYS A 66 -7.80 48.63 -10.91
CA LYS A 66 -7.93 48.36 -9.49
C LYS A 66 -6.55 48.14 -8.86
N GLU A 67 -6.30 48.77 -7.73
CA GLU A 67 -5.02 48.79 -7.03
C GLU A 67 -5.12 47.97 -5.73
N TYR A 68 -4.14 47.09 -5.51
CA TYR A 68 -4.03 46.26 -4.36
C TYR A 68 -2.71 46.56 -3.65
N PRO A 69 -2.71 47.26 -2.51
CA PRO A 69 -1.50 47.53 -1.74
C PRO A 69 -1.04 46.25 -0.99
N ILE A 70 0.17 45.85 -1.28
CA ILE A 70 0.79 44.64 -0.64
C ILE A 70 1.85 45.13 0.34
N ARG A 71 1.75 44.73 1.59
CA ARG A 71 2.76 44.94 2.61
C ARG A 71 3.74 43.80 2.59
N PHE A 72 5.03 44.10 2.53
CA PHE A 72 6.09 43.07 2.55
C PHE A 72 6.23 42.37 3.90
N ASN A 73 6.59 41.12 3.81
CA ASN A 73 7.06 40.32 4.94
C ASN A 73 8.46 40.79 5.36
N TYR A 74 8.96 40.30 6.51
CA TYR A 74 10.32 40.62 6.93
C TYR A 74 11.33 40.16 5.88
N TYR A 75 12.19 41.11 5.46
CA TYR A 75 13.30 40.79 4.56
C TYR A 75 14.25 39.73 5.17
N PRO A 76 14.68 38.71 4.40
CA PRO A 76 14.42 38.42 2.98
C PRO A 76 13.27 37.40 2.73
N LEU A 77 12.33 37.27 3.64
CA LEU A 77 11.26 36.27 3.55
C LEU A 77 10.31 36.55 2.38
N LEU A 78 9.79 35.49 1.76
CA LEU A 78 8.79 35.57 0.73
C LEU A 78 7.53 36.26 1.25
N THR A 79 7.02 37.24 0.48
CA THR A 79 5.69 37.84 0.67
C THR A 79 4.74 37.14 -0.29
N GLU A 80 3.85 36.34 0.27
CA GLU A 80 2.84 35.60 -0.48
C GLU A 80 1.45 36.12 -0.14
N VAL A 81 0.66 36.44 -1.18
CA VAL A 81 -0.67 37.03 -1.02
C VAL A 81 -1.68 36.47 -2.01
N TRP A 82 -2.94 36.49 -1.57
CA TRP A 82 -4.10 36.09 -2.37
C TRP A 82 -5.00 37.32 -2.60
N ILE A 83 -5.40 37.52 -3.83
CA ILE A 83 -6.23 38.63 -4.27
C ILE A 83 -7.42 38.06 -5.04
N LEU A 84 -8.60 38.52 -4.67
CA LEU A 84 -9.87 38.12 -5.28
C LEU A 84 -10.48 39.28 -6.06
N ASP A 85 -10.85 39.04 -7.31
CA ASP A 85 -11.52 40.07 -8.09
C ASP A 85 -12.84 40.48 -7.42
N GLY A 86 -13.03 41.80 -7.32
CA GLY A 86 -14.20 42.37 -6.62
C GLY A 86 -14.06 42.54 -5.11
N ASP A 87 -12.99 42.03 -4.49
CA ASP A 87 -12.65 42.29 -3.08
C ASP A 87 -11.51 43.30 -2.98
N ASP A 88 -11.60 44.26 -2.05
CA ASP A 88 -10.57 45.28 -1.82
C ASP A 88 -9.46 44.77 -0.86
N THR A 89 -9.64 43.61 -0.28
CA THR A 89 -8.73 43.04 0.72
C THR A 89 -7.61 42.27 0.04
N VAL A 90 -6.38 42.50 0.49
CA VAL A 90 -5.23 41.63 0.20
C VAL A 90 -5.07 40.65 1.34
N TYR A 91 -5.13 39.34 1.05
CA TYR A 91 -5.07 38.30 2.04
C TYR A 91 -3.63 37.75 2.13
N TYR A 92 -3.14 37.61 3.36
CA TYR A 92 -1.81 37.05 3.71
C TYR A 92 -1.90 35.63 4.23
N SER A 93 -3.03 34.98 4.02
CA SER A 93 -3.31 33.59 4.35
C SER A 93 -3.60 32.83 3.07
N GLU A 94 -3.16 31.59 3.00
CA GLU A 94 -3.42 30.69 1.89
C GLU A 94 -4.91 30.40 1.67
N ASN A 95 -5.74 30.63 2.70
CA ASN A 95 -7.19 30.53 2.61
C ASN A 95 -7.88 31.87 2.92
N PRO A 96 -8.34 32.62 1.92
CA PRO A 96 -9.02 33.88 2.11
C PRO A 96 -10.26 33.79 3.02
N ALA A 97 -10.93 32.64 3.05
CA ALA A 97 -12.10 32.44 3.89
C ALA A 97 -11.83 32.52 5.40
N ILE A 98 -10.62 32.22 5.84
CA ILE A 98 -10.19 32.38 7.23
C ILE A 98 -10.03 33.88 7.55
N ALA A 99 -9.53 34.67 6.58
CA ALA A 99 -9.21 36.06 6.77
C ALA A 99 -10.43 37.00 6.65
N SER A 100 -11.51 36.57 5.96
CA SER A 100 -12.71 37.41 5.77
C SER A 100 -14.02 36.67 5.96
N PRO A 101 -14.84 37.07 6.95
CA PRO A 101 -16.20 36.54 7.12
C PRO A 101 -17.12 36.81 5.92
N HIS A 102 -16.90 37.91 5.20
CA HIS A 102 -17.70 38.29 4.02
C HIS A 102 -17.48 37.38 2.83
N TYR A 103 -16.35 36.72 2.78
CA TYR A 103 -15.99 35.87 1.69
C TYR A 103 -16.86 34.61 1.59
N LYS A 104 -17.26 34.05 2.73
CA LYS A 104 -18.12 32.85 2.79
C LYS A 104 -19.45 33.01 2.07
N ASP A 105 -20.03 34.21 2.14
CA ASP A 105 -21.39 34.44 1.63
C ASP A 105 -21.43 34.91 0.18
N GLN A 106 -20.31 35.43 -0.33
CA GLN A 106 -20.29 36.12 -1.62
C GLN A 106 -19.55 35.43 -2.76
N ASN A 107 -18.63 34.49 -2.45
CA ASN A 107 -17.84 33.83 -3.50
C ASN A 107 -17.36 32.43 -3.14
N PRO A 108 -18.23 31.41 -3.23
CA PRO A 108 -17.85 30.03 -2.95
C PRO A 108 -16.73 29.49 -3.90
N PHE A 109 -16.54 30.14 -5.07
CA PHE A 109 -15.55 29.72 -6.05
C PHE A 109 -14.10 29.82 -5.62
N ALA A 110 -13.77 30.77 -4.78
CA ALA A 110 -12.40 30.90 -4.36
C ALA A 110 -11.99 29.79 -3.39
N PHE A 111 -12.95 29.13 -2.74
CA PHE A 111 -12.68 27.93 -1.98
C PHE A 111 -12.20 26.78 -2.86
N ASP A 112 -12.83 26.59 -4.01
CA ASP A 112 -12.45 25.53 -4.95
C ASP A 112 -11.00 25.71 -5.42
N LYS A 113 -10.55 26.97 -5.52
CA LYS A 113 -9.18 27.30 -5.97
C LYS A 113 -8.13 27.28 -4.86
N ALA A 114 -8.54 27.41 -3.60
CA ALA A 114 -7.64 27.34 -2.43
C ALA A 114 -7.60 25.95 -1.76
N ILE A 115 -8.23 24.96 -2.35
CA ILE A 115 -8.51 23.66 -1.73
C ILE A 115 -7.26 22.86 -1.35
N ASN A 116 -6.14 23.07 -2.07
CA ASN A 116 -4.86 22.41 -1.79
C ASN A 116 -3.98 23.16 -0.78
N SER A 117 -4.51 24.16 -0.09
CA SER A 117 -3.75 24.92 0.90
C SER A 117 -3.84 24.32 2.30
N ALA A 118 -2.77 24.45 3.08
CA ALA A 118 -2.77 24.08 4.50
C ALA A 118 -3.82 24.88 5.31
N SER A 119 -4.14 26.09 4.88
CA SER A 119 -5.19 26.92 5.48
C SER A 119 -6.58 26.36 5.22
N PHE A 120 -6.80 25.69 4.09
CA PHE A 120 -8.04 24.98 3.83
C PHE A 120 -8.24 23.84 4.85
N ASP A 121 -7.23 23.02 5.06
CA ASP A 121 -7.23 21.96 6.08
C ASP A 121 -7.52 22.53 7.47
N HIS A 122 -6.81 23.59 7.84
CA HIS A 122 -6.97 24.25 9.12
C HIS A 122 -8.39 24.80 9.34
N HIS A 123 -9.03 25.32 8.30
CA HIS A 123 -10.39 25.88 8.40
C HIS A 123 -11.49 24.80 8.36
N TRP A 124 -11.36 23.81 7.47
CA TRP A 124 -12.41 22.84 7.19
C TRP A 124 -12.19 21.45 7.81
N GLY A 125 -10.99 21.19 8.34
CA GLY A 125 -10.66 19.92 8.93
C GLY A 125 -11.66 19.44 9.96
N TYR A 126 -11.91 18.13 9.98
CA TYR A 126 -12.85 17.47 10.90
C TYR A 126 -12.26 16.15 11.40
N GLN A 127 -12.32 15.94 12.71
CA GLN A 127 -11.78 14.73 13.36
C GLN A 127 -12.85 13.88 14.05
N GLY A 128 -14.13 14.11 13.76
CA GLY A 128 -15.23 13.26 14.22
C GLY A 128 -15.55 12.12 13.25
N ASP A 129 -16.60 11.38 13.58
CA ASP A 129 -17.03 10.22 12.81
C ASP A 129 -17.70 10.64 11.50
N LEU A 130 -17.38 9.94 10.42
CA LEU A 130 -17.97 10.08 9.10
C LEU A 130 -18.52 8.74 8.62
N GLY A 131 -19.36 8.76 7.58
CA GLY A 131 -19.99 7.58 7.00
C GLY A 131 -21.39 7.32 7.51
N CYS A 132 -21.89 6.13 7.25
CA CYS A 132 -23.22 5.68 7.67
C CYS A 132 -23.12 4.83 8.94
N GLN A 133 -23.95 5.17 9.94
CA GLN A 133 -24.12 4.38 11.16
C GLN A 133 -25.58 3.94 11.27
N VAL A 134 -25.80 2.65 11.47
CA VAL A 134 -27.13 2.06 11.58
C VAL A 134 -27.29 1.30 12.90
N SER A 135 -28.43 1.50 13.54
CA SER A 135 -28.87 0.76 14.71
C SER A 135 -30.30 0.21 14.45
N ASP A 136 -30.85 -0.50 15.43
CA ASP A 136 -32.22 -1.03 15.33
C ASP A 136 -33.30 0.06 15.22
N THR A 137 -33.00 1.29 15.65
CA THR A 137 -33.98 2.37 15.78
C THR A 137 -33.70 3.59 14.91
N GLN A 138 -32.47 3.70 14.36
CA GLN A 138 -32.10 4.85 13.54
C GLN A 138 -30.94 4.55 12.58
N THR A 139 -30.86 5.38 11.56
CA THR A 139 -29.73 5.40 10.60
C THR A 139 -29.23 6.84 10.48
N SER A 140 -27.95 7.06 10.68
CA SER A 140 -27.29 8.37 10.60
C SER A 140 -26.28 8.41 9.47
N PHE A 141 -26.27 9.50 8.72
CA PHE A 141 -25.34 9.76 7.62
C PHE A 141 -24.51 10.99 7.95
N SER A 142 -23.21 10.94 7.73
CA SER A 142 -22.29 12.05 7.97
C SER A 142 -21.26 12.11 6.85
N LEU A 143 -21.18 13.23 6.14
CA LEU A 143 -20.31 13.44 4.98
C LEU A 143 -19.53 14.75 5.13
N TRP A 144 -18.21 14.69 4.95
CA TRP A 144 -17.38 15.88 4.84
C TRP A 144 -17.33 16.33 3.38
N ALA A 145 -17.99 17.45 3.08
CA ALA A 145 -18.07 18.05 1.76
C ALA A 145 -18.15 19.60 1.88
N PRO A 146 -17.05 20.26 2.28
CA PRO A 146 -17.03 21.68 2.60
C PRO A 146 -17.39 22.58 1.42
N THR A 147 -17.07 22.17 0.18
CA THR A 147 -17.32 22.95 -1.05
C THR A 147 -18.72 22.75 -1.63
N ALA A 148 -19.49 21.80 -1.09
CA ALA A 148 -20.87 21.55 -1.53
C ALA A 148 -21.81 22.71 -1.16
N THR A 149 -22.78 23.00 -2.01
CA THR A 149 -23.85 23.99 -1.76
C THR A 149 -25.10 23.36 -1.15
N SER A 150 -25.36 22.07 -1.46
CA SER A 150 -26.36 21.23 -0.81
C SER A 150 -26.02 19.76 -1.00
N VAL A 151 -26.46 18.92 -0.09
CA VAL A 151 -26.27 17.47 -0.10
C VAL A 151 -27.58 16.77 0.21
N GLN A 152 -27.87 15.73 -0.56
CA GLN A 152 -28.98 14.82 -0.32
C GLN A 152 -28.45 13.39 -0.18
N VAL A 153 -29.05 12.58 0.68
CA VAL A 153 -28.85 11.13 0.68
C VAL A 153 -29.99 10.47 -0.06
N VAL A 154 -29.64 9.72 -1.11
CA VAL A 154 -30.56 8.96 -1.96
C VAL A 154 -30.52 7.51 -1.49
N VAL A 155 -31.61 7.01 -0.95
CA VAL A 155 -31.73 5.64 -0.42
C VAL A 155 -32.45 4.76 -1.43
N TYR A 156 -31.93 3.56 -1.68
CA TYR A 156 -32.47 2.55 -2.58
C TYR A 156 -33.13 1.41 -1.81
N GLU A 157 -34.07 0.70 -2.45
CA GLU A 157 -34.82 -0.38 -1.80
C GLU A 157 -33.96 -1.58 -1.38
N SER A 158 -32.81 -1.78 -2.01
CA SER A 158 -31.86 -2.83 -1.65
C SER A 158 -30.44 -2.50 -2.15
N ALA A 159 -29.49 -3.35 -1.85
CA ALA A 159 -28.11 -3.25 -2.35
C ALA A 159 -27.91 -3.80 -3.78
N SER A 160 -28.99 -4.20 -4.48
CA SER A 160 -28.92 -4.59 -5.88
C SER A 160 -28.53 -3.41 -6.77
N ASN A 161 -27.75 -3.68 -7.83
CA ASN A 161 -27.28 -2.67 -8.78
C ASN A 161 -28.44 -1.89 -9.45
N ASP A 162 -29.60 -2.52 -9.63
CA ASP A 162 -30.77 -1.99 -10.32
C ASP A 162 -31.92 -1.60 -9.38
N ALA A 163 -31.71 -1.66 -8.05
CA ALA A 163 -32.74 -1.32 -7.08
C ALA A 163 -33.27 0.11 -7.30
N PRO A 164 -34.61 0.33 -7.28
CA PRO A 164 -35.20 1.65 -7.43
C PRO A 164 -34.95 2.52 -6.19
N ILE A 165 -35.06 3.83 -6.37
CA ILE A 165 -34.98 4.79 -5.27
C ILE A 165 -36.18 4.59 -4.33
N LEU A 166 -35.89 4.38 -3.05
CA LEU A 166 -36.89 4.29 -2.00
C LEU A 166 -37.28 5.72 -1.54
N LYS A 167 -36.27 6.53 -1.22
CA LYS A 167 -36.49 7.88 -0.71
C LYS A 167 -35.22 8.71 -0.80
N THR A 168 -35.41 10.03 -0.88
CA THR A 168 -34.33 11.02 -0.80
C THR A 168 -34.54 11.90 0.42
N TYR A 169 -33.45 12.19 1.16
CA TYR A 169 -33.47 13.05 2.35
C TYR A 169 -32.47 14.19 2.16
N GLU A 170 -32.90 15.42 2.51
CA GLU A 170 -32.00 16.56 2.60
C GLU A 170 -31.07 16.40 3.80
N MET A 171 -29.79 16.75 3.60
CA MET A 171 -28.81 16.81 4.69
C MET A 171 -28.62 18.23 5.17
N GLU A 172 -28.36 18.39 6.47
CA GLU A 172 -28.10 19.66 7.09
C GLU A 172 -26.61 19.89 7.24
N ARG A 173 -26.15 21.08 6.88
CA ARG A 173 -24.76 21.49 7.07
C ARG A 173 -24.53 21.91 8.51
N GLY A 174 -23.45 21.42 9.11
CA GLY A 174 -23.01 21.85 10.44
C GLY A 174 -22.65 23.33 10.48
N ASN A 175 -22.83 23.95 11.61
CA ASN A 175 -22.67 25.40 11.83
C ASN A 175 -21.67 25.76 12.94
N SER A 176 -21.02 24.79 13.53
CA SER A 176 -20.05 25.00 14.61
C SER A 176 -18.64 25.09 14.05
N TYR A 177 -18.04 26.27 14.05
CA TYR A 177 -16.61 26.44 13.79
C TYR A 177 -15.80 26.23 15.05
N SER A 178 -14.73 25.47 14.97
CA SER A 178 -13.82 25.25 16.09
C SER A 178 -12.39 25.02 15.59
N TYR A 179 -11.41 25.60 16.27
CA TYR A 179 -9.99 25.28 16.06
C TYR A 179 -9.65 23.84 16.46
N SER A 180 -10.44 23.25 17.34
CA SER A 180 -10.40 21.81 17.57
C SER A 180 -11.24 21.12 16.51
N HIS A 181 -10.59 20.48 15.55
CA HIS A 181 -11.23 19.80 14.43
C HIS A 181 -12.23 18.71 14.88
N LYS A 182 -12.11 18.22 16.10
CA LYS A 182 -13.09 17.30 16.70
C LYS A 182 -14.50 17.89 16.78
N TYR A 183 -14.61 19.21 16.95
CA TYR A 183 -15.88 19.93 17.10
C TYR A 183 -16.19 20.88 15.93
N ASN A 184 -15.37 20.85 14.89
CA ASN A 184 -15.51 21.72 13.72
C ASN A 184 -16.44 21.09 12.68
N THR A 185 -17.72 21.43 12.70
CA THR A 185 -18.72 20.79 11.84
C THR A 185 -19.06 21.58 10.57
N ILE A 186 -18.46 22.77 10.34
CA ILE A 186 -18.84 23.64 9.22
C ILE A 186 -18.67 23.03 7.82
N GLY A 187 -17.79 22.03 7.67
CA GLY A 187 -17.58 21.28 6.43
C GLY A 187 -18.37 19.97 6.35
N VAL A 188 -19.15 19.65 7.40
CA VAL A 188 -19.84 18.36 7.54
C VAL A 188 -21.32 18.50 7.25
N TRP A 189 -21.87 17.60 6.46
CA TRP A 189 -23.30 17.43 6.20
C TRP A 189 -23.80 16.19 6.92
N SER A 190 -24.97 16.28 7.57
CA SER A 190 -25.52 15.15 8.32
C SER A 190 -27.04 15.05 8.19
N HIS A 191 -27.54 13.83 8.34
CA HIS A 191 -28.96 13.54 8.44
C HIS A 191 -29.18 12.27 9.27
N THR A 192 -30.22 12.27 10.09
CA THR A 192 -30.62 11.07 10.87
C THR A 192 -32.05 10.69 10.54
N VAL A 193 -32.25 9.47 10.13
CA VAL A 193 -33.56 8.84 9.86
C VAL A 193 -33.96 8.07 11.12
N PRO A 194 -35.16 8.29 11.71
CA PRO A 194 -35.62 7.62 12.93
C PRO A 194 -36.16 6.20 12.65
N GLU A 195 -35.46 5.44 11.85
CA GLU A 195 -35.69 4.03 11.56
C GLU A 195 -34.41 3.35 11.07
N SER A 196 -34.32 2.04 11.21
CA SER A 196 -33.25 1.25 10.64
C SER A 196 -33.41 1.11 9.13
N LEU A 197 -32.37 1.47 8.38
CA LEU A 197 -32.28 1.26 6.93
C LEU A 197 -31.37 0.08 6.57
N ALA A 198 -31.09 -0.83 7.51
CA ALA A 198 -30.30 -2.03 7.24
C ALA A 198 -30.88 -2.82 6.05
N GLY A 199 -30.00 -3.36 5.20
CA GLY A 199 -30.36 -4.06 3.96
C GLY A 199 -30.67 -3.13 2.76
N ARG A 200 -30.63 -1.81 2.96
CA ARG A 200 -30.77 -0.80 1.91
C ARG A 200 -29.40 -0.44 1.32
N ALA A 201 -29.43 0.32 0.23
CA ALA A 201 -28.23 1.01 -0.28
C ALA A 201 -28.49 2.50 -0.37
N TYR A 202 -27.39 3.28 -0.49
CA TYR A 202 -27.47 4.72 -0.61
C TYR A 202 -26.36 5.27 -1.48
N GLN A 203 -26.58 6.52 -1.94
CA GLN A 203 -25.57 7.39 -2.54
C GLN A 203 -25.83 8.82 -2.07
N TYR A 204 -24.81 9.67 -2.16
CA TYR A 204 -24.95 11.11 -1.94
C TYR A 204 -25.15 11.83 -3.29
N GLN A 205 -26.17 12.65 -3.39
CA GLN A 205 -26.32 13.63 -4.45
C GLN A 205 -25.81 14.96 -3.93
N ILE A 206 -24.72 15.43 -4.52
CA ILE A 206 -23.99 16.61 -4.06
C ILE A 206 -24.09 17.69 -5.13
N ASN A 207 -24.57 18.87 -4.73
CA ASN A 207 -24.63 20.03 -5.61
C ASN A 207 -23.45 20.97 -5.32
N PHE A 208 -22.79 21.38 -6.37
CA PHE A 208 -21.75 22.39 -6.38
C PHE A 208 -22.25 23.61 -7.18
N PRO A 209 -21.54 24.77 -7.13
CA PRO A 209 -21.98 25.93 -7.87
C PRO A 209 -22.22 25.72 -9.37
N HIS A 210 -21.51 24.80 -10.03
CA HIS A 210 -21.55 24.60 -11.48
C HIS A 210 -21.82 23.16 -11.93
N HIS A 211 -21.80 22.20 -11.04
CA HIS A 211 -22.04 20.80 -11.38
C HIS A 211 -22.73 20.06 -10.24
N GLN A 212 -23.18 18.88 -10.53
CA GLN A 212 -23.77 17.95 -9.58
C GLN A 212 -23.08 16.60 -9.70
N SER A 213 -22.86 15.93 -8.60
CA SER A 213 -22.38 14.55 -8.56
C SER A 213 -23.39 13.64 -7.87
N LEU A 214 -23.43 12.37 -8.28
CA LEU A 214 -24.07 11.27 -7.57
C LEU A 214 -22.99 10.27 -7.23
N THR A 215 -22.71 10.07 -5.95
CA THR A 215 -21.54 9.33 -5.49
C THR A 215 -21.86 8.41 -4.33
N ARG A 216 -21.11 7.33 -4.22
CA ARG A 216 -21.06 6.52 -3.01
C ARG A 216 -20.30 7.22 -1.90
N ASP A 217 -20.50 6.75 -0.68
CA ASP A 217 -19.82 7.28 0.50
C ASP A 217 -18.33 6.87 0.49
N PRO A 218 -17.38 7.80 0.64
CA PRO A 218 -15.97 7.45 0.83
C PRO A 218 -15.71 6.49 1.99
N TYR A 219 -16.54 6.56 3.05
CA TYR A 219 -16.43 5.72 4.24
C TYR A 219 -17.28 4.44 4.18
N THR A 220 -17.81 4.07 3.01
CA THR A 220 -18.64 2.87 2.90
C THR A 220 -17.89 1.61 3.29
N ILE A 221 -18.50 0.78 4.14
CA ILE A 221 -17.95 -0.51 4.61
C ILE A 221 -18.47 -1.71 3.83
N ALA A 222 -19.44 -1.50 2.97
CA ALA A 222 -20.05 -2.52 2.12
C ALA A 222 -20.64 -1.86 0.88
N THR A 223 -20.74 -2.61 -0.21
CA THR A 223 -21.21 -2.08 -1.50
C THR A 223 -22.21 -2.99 -2.19
N SER A 224 -22.90 -2.46 -3.22
CA SER A 224 -23.53 -3.26 -4.25
C SER A 224 -22.50 -4.15 -4.96
N PRO A 225 -22.92 -5.24 -5.65
CA PRO A 225 -21.99 -6.15 -6.31
C PRO A 225 -20.99 -5.48 -7.28
N ASP A 226 -21.43 -4.41 -7.96
CA ASP A 226 -20.60 -3.62 -8.89
C ASP A 226 -19.74 -2.52 -8.21
N GLY A 227 -19.85 -2.36 -6.88
CA GLY A 227 -19.11 -1.37 -6.11
C GLY A 227 -19.62 0.06 -6.27
N LYS A 228 -20.75 0.32 -6.95
CA LYS A 228 -21.20 1.67 -7.30
C LYS A 228 -22.17 2.31 -6.31
N ARG A 229 -22.73 1.53 -5.39
CA ARG A 229 -23.59 2.01 -4.31
C ARG A 229 -23.04 1.57 -2.96
N SER A 230 -23.16 2.42 -1.98
CA SER A 230 -22.88 2.09 -0.58
C SER A 230 -24.03 1.23 -0.03
N ALA A 231 -23.74 0.14 0.67
CA ALA A 231 -24.72 -0.70 1.32
C ALA A 231 -24.78 -0.43 2.82
N ILE A 232 -25.97 -0.48 3.40
CA ILE A 232 -26.21 -0.29 4.83
C ILE A 232 -26.32 -1.67 5.48
N VAL A 233 -25.31 -2.02 6.27
CA VAL A 233 -25.22 -3.34 6.93
C VAL A 233 -25.21 -3.10 8.44
N SER A 234 -26.18 -3.72 9.14
CA SER A 234 -26.25 -3.64 10.60
C SER A 234 -25.10 -4.45 11.25
N GLU A 235 -24.84 -4.18 12.52
CA GLU A 235 -23.87 -4.97 13.28
C GLU A 235 -24.28 -6.45 13.31
N GLN A 236 -25.58 -6.72 13.48
CA GLN A 236 -26.11 -8.09 13.50
C GLN A 236 -25.88 -8.83 12.16
N ASP A 237 -26.07 -8.14 11.01
CA ASP A 237 -25.90 -8.76 9.69
C ASP A 237 -24.47 -9.15 9.36
N ARG A 238 -23.48 -8.58 10.04
CA ARG A 238 -22.04 -8.83 9.84
C ARG A 238 -21.37 -9.59 10.98
N GLN A 239 -22.15 -10.07 11.96
CA GLN A 239 -21.64 -10.91 13.04
C GLN A 239 -21.34 -12.33 12.57
N VAL A 240 -20.29 -12.92 13.13
CA VAL A 240 -19.93 -14.33 12.99
C VAL A 240 -19.80 -14.93 14.38
N ASP A 241 -20.45 -16.05 14.60
CA ASP A 241 -20.42 -16.75 15.89
C ASP A 241 -18.97 -17.15 16.26
N GLY A 242 -18.54 -16.72 17.44
CA GLY A 242 -17.20 -17.00 17.95
C GLY A 242 -16.09 -16.11 17.37
N PHE A 243 -16.40 -15.18 16.49
CA PHE A 243 -15.43 -14.18 16.05
C PHE A 243 -15.26 -13.11 17.13
N GLU A 244 -14.03 -12.96 17.63
CA GLU A 244 -13.66 -11.98 18.62
C GLU A 244 -12.43 -11.21 18.18
N VAL A 245 -12.48 -9.88 18.26
CA VAL A 245 -11.31 -9.02 18.02
C VAL A 245 -10.41 -9.05 19.26
N LYS A 246 -9.15 -9.43 19.08
CA LYS A 246 -8.16 -9.60 20.15
C LYS A 246 -6.92 -8.74 19.91
N HIS A 247 -6.41 -8.17 20.99
CA HIS A 247 -5.23 -7.31 20.96
C HIS A 247 -4.26 -7.65 22.11
N GLY A 248 -3.02 -7.18 21.98
CA GLY A 248 -2.01 -7.33 23.01
C GLY A 248 -1.73 -8.80 23.34
N ARG A 249 -1.90 -9.20 24.59
CA ARG A 249 -1.60 -10.57 25.04
C ARG A 249 -2.62 -11.63 24.57
N GLU A 250 -3.82 -11.21 24.21
CA GLU A 250 -4.88 -12.12 23.75
C GLU A 250 -4.67 -12.52 22.28
N ALA A 251 -4.03 -11.66 21.48
CA ALA A 251 -3.63 -11.96 20.11
C ALA A 251 -2.34 -12.78 20.09
N THR A 252 -2.43 -14.06 20.45
CA THR A 252 -1.28 -14.96 20.64
C THR A 252 -0.56 -15.34 19.35
N TRP A 253 -1.21 -15.14 18.20
CA TRP A 253 -0.62 -15.32 16.87
C TRP A 253 0.26 -14.13 16.45
N ARG A 254 0.14 -12.95 17.07
CA ARG A 254 1.00 -11.79 16.81
C ARG A 254 2.34 -11.93 17.51
N LEU A 255 3.42 -11.74 16.78
CA LEU A 255 4.77 -11.87 17.28
C LEU A 255 5.19 -10.69 18.15
N GLU A 256 5.93 -10.98 19.25
CA GLU A 256 6.60 -9.94 20.05
C GLU A 256 7.80 -9.34 19.30
N ASN A 257 8.46 -10.15 18.47
CA ASN A 257 9.60 -9.72 17.66
C ASN A 257 9.26 -9.88 16.17
N PRO A 258 9.01 -8.79 15.44
CA PRO A 258 8.68 -8.83 14.01
C PRO A 258 9.75 -9.51 13.14
N CYS A 259 11.03 -9.50 13.57
CA CYS A 259 12.10 -10.17 12.82
C CYS A 259 11.92 -11.69 12.69
N GLN A 260 11.04 -12.31 13.50
CA GLN A 260 10.66 -13.72 13.38
C GLN A 260 9.57 -13.96 12.33
N ALA A 261 9.02 -12.91 11.74
CA ALA A 261 7.99 -13.05 10.72
C ALA A 261 8.53 -13.73 9.46
N VAL A 262 7.81 -14.75 9.03
CA VAL A 262 7.86 -15.34 7.69
C VAL A 262 6.51 -15.10 7.07
N VAL A 263 6.46 -14.12 6.17
CA VAL A 263 5.24 -13.67 5.49
C VAL A 263 5.08 -14.44 4.19
N TYR A 264 3.90 -14.99 3.97
CA TYR A 264 3.56 -15.73 2.75
C TYR A 264 2.50 -14.95 1.98
N GLU A 265 2.91 -14.30 0.90
CA GLU A 265 2.01 -13.52 0.04
C GLU A 265 1.12 -14.44 -0.78
N MET A 266 -0.17 -14.12 -0.84
CA MET A 266 -1.11 -14.88 -1.62
C MET A 266 -2.26 -14.03 -2.16
N HIS A 267 -2.79 -14.42 -3.32
CA HIS A 267 -4.05 -13.94 -3.87
C HIS A 267 -5.13 -14.99 -3.60
N ILE A 268 -6.29 -14.57 -3.08
CA ILE A 268 -7.40 -15.48 -2.70
C ILE A 268 -7.82 -16.40 -3.87
N ARG A 269 -7.91 -15.83 -5.08
CA ARG A 269 -8.32 -16.57 -6.26
C ARG A 269 -7.24 -17.53 -6.75
N ASP A 270 -5.96 -17.11 -6.74
CA ASP A 270 -4.84 -17.96 -7.15
C ASP A 270 -4.71 -19.21 -6.30
N LEU A 271 -4.88 -19.04 -4.98
CA LEU A 271 -4.77 -20.11 -3.99
C LEU A 271 -5.71 -21.29 -4.29
N THR A 272 -6.95 -20.98 -4.72
CA THR A 272 -8.04 -21.98 -4.70
C THR A 272 -8.71 -22.23 -6.04
N LYS A 273 -8.46 -21.42 -7.07
CA LYS A 273 -9.21 -21.47 -8.33
C LYS A 273 -8.99 -22.74 -9.13
N SER A 274 -7.77 -23.28 -9.11
CA SER A 274 -7.41 -24.51 -9.81
C SER A 274 -8.21 -25.72 -9.27
N GLU A 275 -8.59 -26.63 -10.15
CA GLU A 275 -9.17 -27.93 -9.75
C GLU A 275 -8.21 -28.76 -8.91
N THR A 276 -6.91 -28.59 -9.12
CA THR A 276 -5.86 -29.27 -8.35
C THR A 276 -5.82 -28.84 -6.87
N SER A 277 -6.49 -27.73 -6.51
CA SER A 277 -6.60 -27.28 -5.12
C SER A 277 -7.45 -28.21 -4.25
N GLY A 278 -8.31 -29.04 -4.83
CA GLY A 278 -9.27 -29.86 -4.09
C GLY A 278 -10.35 -29.05 -3.36
N VAL A 279 -10.36 -27.74 -3.49
CA VAL A 279 -11.40 -26.86 -2.92
C VAL A 279 -12.71 -27.10 -3.64
N ALA A 280 -13.82 -27.12 -2.88
CA ALA A 280 -15.16 -27.29 -3.42
C ALA A 280 -15.44 -26.28 -4.56
N PRO A 281 -15.99 -26.71 -5.69
CA PRO A 281 -16.12 -25.84 -6.88
C PRO A 281 -16.80 -24.49 -6.61
N GLU A 282 -17.82 -24.48 -5.75
CA GLU A 282 -18.58 -23.30 -5.36
C GLU A 282 -17.81 -22.34 -4.43
N LEU A 283 -16.72 -22.80 -3.82
CA LEU A 283 -15.88 -22.00 -2.93
C LEU A 283 -14.56 -21.53 -3.60
N ARG A 284 -14.26 -22.00 -4.81
CA ARG A 284 -13.02 -21.63 -5.51
C ARG A 284 -12.96 -20.14 -5.81
N GLY A 285 -11.89 -19.49 -5.38
CA GLY A 285 -11.67 -18.07 -5.54
C GLY A 285 -12.36 -17.20 -4.51
N THR A 286 -12.92 -17.79 -3.44
CA THR A 286 -13.62 -17.06 -2.38
C THR A 286 -12.85 -17.07 -1.06
N PHE A 287 -13.21 -16.16 -0.13
CA PHE A 287 -12.68 -16.14 1.23
C PHE A 287 -12.87 -17.48 1.95
N LEU A 288 -14.06 -18.07 1.84
CA LEU A 288 -14.32 -19.37 2.49
C LEU A 288 -13.51 -20.50 1.85
N GLY A 289 -13.29 -20.45 0.54
CA GLY A 289 -12.41 -21.40 -0.14
C GLY A 289 -10.96 -21.32 0.37
N ALA A 290 -10.47 -20.10 0.64
CA ALA A 290 -9.12 -19.87 1.19
C ALA A 290 -8.97 -20.32 2.66
N ALA A 291 -10.05 -20.71 3.32
CA ALA A 291 -10.07 -21.25 4.69
C ALA A 291 -10.59 -22.69 4.74
N GLN A 292 -10.89 -23.32 3.59
CA GLN A 292 -11.42 -24.67 3.56
C GLN A 292 -10.35 -25.67 4.02
N THR A 293 -10.70 -26.51 5.01
CA THR A 293 -9.85 -27.58 5.53
C THR A 293 -10.10 -28.92 4.82
N GLY A 294 -9.14 -29.85 4.91
CA GLY A 294 -9.26 -31.20 4.35
C GLY A 294 -9.11 -31.25 2.83
N THR A 295 -8.63 -30.18 2.20
CA THR A 295 -8.39 -30.12 0.76
C THR A 295 -7.11 -30.86 0.40
N VAL A 296 -7.18 -31.64 -0.68
CA VAL A 296 -6.05 -32.43 -1.18
C VAL A 296 -6.02 -32.41 -2.73
N ASN A 297 -4.82 -32.54 -3.28
CA ASN A 297 -4.66 -32.77 -4.73
C ASN A 297 -4.96 -34.23 -5.11
N GLN A 298 -4.82 -34.57 -6.38
CA GLN A 298 -5.07 -35.94 -6.88
C GLN A 298 -4.18 -37.02 -6.26
N TYR A 299 -3.06 -36.63 -5.63
CA TYR A 299 -2.11 -37.54 -4.95
C TYR A 299 -2.38 -37.67 -3.44
N GLY A 300 -3.43 -37.00 -2.94
CA GLY A 300 -3.78 -37.03 -1.50
C GLY A 300 -2.93 -36.15 -0.60
N GLN A 301 -2.19 -35.19 -1.18
CA GLN A 301 -1.36 -34.25 -0.43
C GLN A 301 -2.16 -33.00 -0.10
N SER A 302 -1.96 -32.44 1.10
CA SER A 302 -2.61 -31.21 1.57
C SER A 302 -2.38 -30.03 0.62
N THR A 303 -3.43 -29.24 0.39
CA THR A 303 -3.40 -28.06 -0.48
C THR A 303 -3.96 -26.83 0.23
N ALA A 304 -3.86 -25.68 -0.36
CA ALA A 304 -4.46 -24.43 0.08
C ALA A 304 -4.21 -24.14 1.58
N PHE A 305 -5.25 -23.98 2.37
CA PHE A 305 -5.16 -23.60 3.78
C PHE A 305 -4.34 -24.59 4.61
N ASP A 306 -4.60 -25.92 4.50
CA ASP A 306 -3.88 -26.93 5.28
C ASP A 306 -2.40 -27.02 4.87
N TYR A 307 -2.10 -26.82 3.58
CA TYR A 307 -0.72 -26.75 3.12
C TYR A 307 0.05 -25.57 3.75
N ILE A 308 -0.58 -24.39 3.81
CA ILE A 308 0.04 -23.19 4.43
C ILE A 308 0.34 -23.44 5.92
N LYS A 309 -0.60 -24.07 6.64
CA LYS A 309 -0.36 -24.49 8.03
C LYS A 309 0.84 -25.42 8.17
N GLU A 310 0.92 -26.43 7.29
CA GLU A 310 1.99 -27.43 7.30
C GLU A 310 3.34 -26.83 6.86
N LEU A 311 3.34 -25.79 6.03
CA LEU A 311 4.55 -25.08 5.61
C LEU A 311 5.23 -24.40 6.82
N GLY A 312 4.44 -23.92 7.79
CA GLY A 312 4.96 -23.39 9.05
C GLY A 312 5.25 -21.89 9.02
N VAL A 313 4.77 -21.17 8.02
CA VAL A 313 4.77 -19.70 8.00
C VAL A 313 3.88 -19.16 9.12
N ASN A 314 4.19 -17.97 9.64
CA ASN A 314 3.46 -17.38 10.76
C ASN A 314 2.65 -16.13 10.40
N TYR A 315 2.76 -15.65 9.16
CA TYR A 315 1.88 -14.64 8.58
C TYR A 315 1.52 -14.98 7.14
N VAL A 316 0.31 -14.65 6.76
CA VAL A 316 -0.08 -14.53 5.35
C VAL A 316 -0.29 -13.05 5.01
N GLN A 317 0.16 -12.62 3.83
CA GLN A 317 -0.20 -11.34 3.25
C GLN A 317 -1.20 -11.57 2.13
N LEU A 318 -2.37 -10.97 2.26
CA LEU A 318 -3.40 -10.99 1.23
C LEU A 318 -3.14 -9.86 0.23
N GLN A 319 -2.91 -10.17 -1.05
CA GLN A 319 -3.03 -9.19 -2.12
C GLN A 319 -4.39 -8.50 -1.98
N PRO A 320 -4.60 -7.28 -2.56
CA PRO A 320 -5.72 -6.43 -2.17
C PRO A 320 -7.07 -7.14 -2.13
N ILE A 321 -7.73 -7.10 -0.98
CA ILE A 321 -9.06 -7.67 -0.71
C ILE A 321 -10.14 -6.59 -0.55
N ALA A 322 -9.77 -5.31 -0.66
CA ALA A 322 -10.73 -4.23 -0.73
C ALA A 322 -11.39 -4.18 -2.11
N ASP A 323 -12.59 -3.61 -2.16
CA ASP A 323 -13.38 -3.50 -3.38
C ASP A 323 -12.62 -2.71 -4.46
N ARG A 324 -12.54 -3.32 -5.63
CA ARG A 324 -11.79 -2.84 -6.80
C ARG A 324 -12.71 -2.63 -8.00
N HIS A 325 -12.18 -1.99 -9.02
CA HIS A 325 -12.83 -1.95 -10.33
C HIS A 325 -13.02 -3.38 -10.88
N LYS A 326 -14.20 -3.66 -11.40
CA LYS A 326 -14.59 -4.98 -11.93
C LYS A 326 -14.84 -4.91 -13.42
N GLU A 327 -14.16 -5.77 -14.15
CA GLU A 327 -14.50 -6.09 -15.54
C GLU A 327 -15.22 -7.42 -15.58
N TYR A 328 -16.09 -7.59 -16.57
CA TYR A 328 -16.92 -8.77 -16.71
C TYR A 328 -16.67 -9.44 -18.06
N ASP A 329 -16.61 -10.76 -18.06
CA ASP A 329 -16.56 -11.55 -19.30
C ASP A 329 -17.94 -11.58 -20.01
N ALA A 330 -18.01 -12.26 -21.15
CA ALA A 330 -19.25 -12.39 -21.96
C ALA A 330 -20.39 -13.13 -21.22
N ASP A 331 -20.05 -13.94 -20.22
CA ASP A 331 -20.97 -14.71 -19.39
C ASP A 331 -21.39 -13.95 -18.12
N GLY A 332 -20.83 -12.75 -17.89
CA GLY A 332 -21.12 -11.89 -16.75
C GLY A 332 -20.33 -12.25 -15.48
N ASN A 333 -19.28 -13.05 -15.59
CA ASN A 333 -18.38 -13.33 -14.46
C ASN A 333 -17.32 -12.23 -14.33
N VAL A 334 -16.93 -11.92 -13.10
CA VAL A 334 -15.83 -10.98 -12.83
C VAL A 334 -14.50 -11.59 -13.31
N THR A 335 -13.80 -10.86 -14.19
CA THR A 335 -12.50 -11.26 -14.71
C THR A 335 -11.43 -11.22 -13.64
N TYR A 336 -10.31 -11.88 -13.90
CA TYR A 336 -9.16 -11.86 -12.99
C TYR A 336 -8.52 -10.46 -12.92
N ASN A 337 -8.12 -10.06 -11.73
CA ASN A 337 -7.30 -8.88 -11.49
C ASN A 337 -6.61 -9.05 -10.13
N TRP A 338 -5.36 -8.61 -10.01
CA TRP A 338 -4.63 -8.65 -8.73
C TRP A 338 -5.29 -7.85 -7.60
N GLY A 339 -6.04 -6.78 -7.95
CA GLY A 339 -6.75 -5.94 -6.97
C GLY A 339 -6.19 -4.53 -6.79
N TYR A 340 -5.15 -4.14 -7.54
CA TYR A 340 -4.54 -2.80 -7.46
C TYR A 340 -5.29 -1.72 -8.25
N ASP A 341 -6.58 -1.91 -8.46
CA ASP A 341 -7.52 -0.96 -9.07
C ASP A 341 -8.55 -0.48 -8.04
N PRO A 342 -8.13 0.22 -6.94
CA PRO A 342 -8.99 0.45 -5.78
C PRO A 342 -10.18 1.34 -6.11
N GLN A 343 -11.36 0.96 -5.60
CA GLN A 343 -12.61 1.66 -5.79
C GLN A 343 -13.27 2.08 -4.48
N ASN A 344 -13.35 1.17 -3.48
CA ASN A 344 -13.88 1.44 -2.15
C ASN A 344 -12.98 0.80 -1.08
N TYR A 345 -12.16 1.59 -0.42
CA TYR A 345 -11.08 1.10 0.45
C TYR A 345 -11.52 0.36 1.71
N ASN A 346 -12.75 0.63 2.22
CA ASN A 346 -13.24 0.02 3.47
C ASN A 346 -14.21 -1.14 3.24
N ALA A 347 -14.58 -1.43 2.00
CA ALA A 347 -15.47 -2.53 1.67
C ALA A 347 -14.66 -3.74 1.18
N PRO A 348 -14.92 -4.96 1.66
CA PRO A 348 -14.32 -6.16 1.08
C PRO A 348 -14.79 -6.40 -0.37
N GLU A 349 -13.91 -7.00 -1.18
CA GLU A 349 -14.19 -7.33 -2.58
C GLU A 349 -15.33 -8.35 -2.71
N THR A 350 -16.43 -7.92 -3.31
CA THR A 350 -17.67 -8.71 -3.38
C THR A 350 -17.51 -10.01 -4.16
N SER A 351 -16.66 -10.03 -5.21
CA SER A 351 -16.44 -11.24 -6.04
C SER A 351 -15.66 -12.35 -5.32
N MET A 352 -15.07 -12.05 -4.16
CA MET A 352 -14.41 -13.04 -3.29
C MET A 352 -15.35 -13.63 -2.23
N SER A 353 -16.66 -13.30 -2.27
CA SER A 353 -17.66 -13.87 -1.36
C SER A 353 -18.45 -15.00 -2.01
N THR A 354 -19.01 -15.85 -1.18
CA THR A 354 -19.95 -16.91 -1.60
C THR A 354 -21.29 -16.36 -2.05
N ASN A 355 -21.63 -15.12 -1.65
CA ASN A 355 -22.83 -14.42 -2.09
C ASN A 355 -22.57 -12.92 -2.29
N PRO A 356 -22.14 -12.50 -3.49
CA PRO A 356 -21.87 -11.09 -3.79
C PRO A 356 -23.09 -10.15 -3.64
N ASN A 357 -24.32 -10.71 -3.66
CA ASN A 357 -25.56 -9.96 -3.56
C ASN A 357 -26.02 -9.70 -2.11
N ASP A 358 -25.33 -10.27 -1.13
CA ASP A 358 -25.55 -10.02 0.29
C ASP A 358 -24.32 -9.33 0.89
N PRO A 359 -24.33 -7.99 1.05
CA PRO A 359 -23.17 -7.25 1.59
C PRO A 359 -22.77 -7.70 3.00
N GLY A 360 -23.70 -8.17 3.82
CA GLY A 360 -23.42 -8.75 5.13
C GLY A 360 -22.67 -10.08 5.01
N GLN A 361 -23.03 -10.92 4.03
CA GLN A 361 -22.30 -12.18 3.79
C GLN A 361 -20.87 -11.94 3.35
N VAL A 362 -20.61 -10.93 2.53
CA VAL A 362 -19.23 -10.57 2.12
C VAL A 362 -18.34 -10.31 3.34
N ILE A 363 -18.85 -9.55 4.31
CA ILE A 363 -18.14 -9.26 5.57
C ILE A 363 -17.98 -10.54 6.42
N ARG A 364 -19.02 -11.35 6.55
CA ARG A 364 -18.98 -12.61 7.31
C ARG A 364 -17.98 -13.61 6.73
N ASP A 365 -17.93 -13.74 5.40
CA ASP A 365 -16.99 -14.66 4.73
C ASP A 365 -15.54 -14.28 5.03
N LEU A 366 -15.19 -12.99 4.94
CA LEU A 366 -13.86 -12.51 5.26
C LEU A 366 -13.52 -12.71 6.74
N LYS A 367 -14.43 -12.39 7.67
CA LYS A 367 -14.23 -12.64 9.09
C LYS A 367 -13.98 -14.12 9.39
N THR A 368 -14.75 -15.01 8.77
CA THR A 368 -14.61 -16.46 8.92
C THR A 368 -13.23 -16.92 8.44
N MET A 369 -12.75 -16.41 7.33
CA MET A 369 -11.41 -16.71 6.83
C MET A 369 -10.33 -16.22 7.80
N VAL A 370 -10.38 -14.97 8.24
CA VAL A 370 -9.39 -14.42 9.17
C VAL A 370 -9.35 -15.22 10.47
N GLN A 371 -10.52 -15.59 11.02
CA GLN A 371 -10.59 -16.42 12.21
C GLN A 371 -9.92 -17.80 12.02
N ALA A 372 -10.11 -18.44 10.86
CA ALA A 372 -9.49 -19.71 10.57
C ALA A 372 -7.95 -19.63 10.57
N TYR A 373 -7.37 -18.56 10.03
CA TYR A 373 -5.93 -18.34 10.08
C TYR A 373 -5.44 -18.07 11.51
N HIS A 374 -6.15 -17.28 12.29
CA HIS A 374 -5.82 -17.03 13.71
C HIS A 374 -5.89 -18.31 14.55
N ASP A 375 -6.90 -19.16 14.32
CA ASP A 375 -7.03 -20.47 15.00
C ASP A 375 -5.88 -21.42 14.64
N ALA A 376 -5.27 -21.24 13.48
CA ALA A 376 -4.06 -21.92 13.06
C ALA A 376 -2.75 -21.27 13.58
N GLY A 377 -2.84 -20.17 14.32
CA GLY A 377 -1.68 -19.43 14.83
C GLY A 377 -0.99 -18.57 13.77
N ILE A 378 -1.68 -18.20 12.69
CA ILE A 378 -1.16 -17.43 11.56
C ILE A 378 -1.82 -16.05 11.55
N GLY A 379 -1.00 -14.99 11.60
CA GLY A 379 -1.46 -13.62 11.46
C GLY A 379 -1.83 -13.27 10.01
N VAL A 380 -2.72 -12.29 9.84
CA VAL A 380 -3.21 -11.84 8.53
C VAL A 380 -2.79 -10.40 8.28
N ILE A 381 -2.01 -10.18 7.23
CA ILE A 381 -1.57 -8.87 6.75
C ILE A 381 -2.38 -8.53 5.49
N MET A 382 -2.88 -7.30 5.44
CA MET A 382 -3.64 -6.80 4.29
C MET A 382 -2.78 -5.87 3.44
N ASP A 383 -2.80 -6.07 2.13
CA ASP A 383 -2.25 -5.14 1.17
C ASP A 383 -3.20 -3.97 0.95
N VAL A 384 -2.71 -2.73 1.13
CA VAL A 384 -3.51 -1.51 1.04
C VAL A 384 -2.96 -0.56 -0.03
N VAL A 385 -3.84 -0.08 -0.88
CA VAL A 385 -3.52 0.68 -2.10
C VAL A 385 -4.03 2.11 -1.98
N TYR A 386 -3.58 2.86 -0.96
CA TYR A 386 -4.03 4.24 -0.75
C TYR A 386 -3.37 5.26 -1.68
N ASN A 387 -2.36 4.85 -2.43
CA ASN A 387 -1.54 5.75 -3.26
C ASN A 387 -2.25 6.31 -4.50
N HIS A 388 -3.33 5.68 -4.98
CA HIS A 388 -4.13 6.12 -6.12
C HIS A 388 -5.55 5.57 -6.04
N THR A 389 -6.43 6.05 -6.93
CA THR A 389 -7.73 5.44 -7.23
C THR A 389 -7.76 4.95 -8.67
N PHE A 390 -8.52 3.90 -8.97
CA PHE A 390 -8.66 3.38 -10.34
C PHE A 390 -9.02 4.47 -11.34
N SER A 391 -10.01 5.30 -11.00
CA SER A 391 -10.44 6.43 -11.82
C SER A 391 -10.67 7.65 -10.93
N VAL A 392 -10.05 8.78 -11.26
CA VAL A 392 -10.31 10.02 -10.55
C VAL A 392 -11.75 10.47 -10.74
N VAL A 393 -12.26 10.39 -11.98
CA VAL A 393 -13.60 10.90 -12.33
C VAL A 393 -14.71 10.24 -11.53
N ASP A 394 -14.61 8.92 -11.30
CA ASP A 394 -15.63 8.12 -10.60
C ASP A 394 -15.30 7.88 -9.12
N ALA A 395 -14.14 8.36 -8.66
CA ALA A 395 -13.76 8.14 -7.28
C ALA A 395 -14.65 8.92 -6.32
N PRO A 396 -15.11 8.31 -5.20
CA PRO A 396 -15.91 9.01 -4.22
C PRO A 396 -15.19 10.22 -3.61
N PHE A 397 -13.87 10.22 -3.57
CA PHE A 397 -13.06 11.36 -3.15
C PHE A 397 -13.24 12.58 -4.05
N GLN A 398 -13.10 12.38 -5.38
CA GLN A 398 -13.23 13.46 -6.34
C GLN A 398 -14.66 13.98 -6.46
N THR A 399 -15.61 13.06 -6.42
CA THR A 399 -17.04 13.40 -6.54
C THR A 399 -17.64 14.01 -5.27
N THR A 400 -16.94 13.87 -4.14
CA THR A 400 -17.35 14.48 -2.85
C THR A 400 -16.68 15.82 -2.58
N VAL A 401 -15.36 15.92 -2.75
CA VAL A 401 -14.59 17.15 -2.58
C VAL A 401 -13.60 17.26 -3.74
N PRO A 402 -14.03 17.83 -4.87
CA PRO A 402 -13.21 17.90 -6.08
C PRO A 402 -11.81 18.45 -5.80
N ASP A 403 -10.79 17.76 -6.35
CA ASP A 403 -9.38 18.14 -6.36
C ASP A 403 -8.67 18.19 -5.00
N TYR A 404 -9.34 17.87 -3.90
CA TYR A 404 -8.73 17.90 -2.56
C TYR A 404 -7.87 16.68 -2.26
N TYR A 405 -8.34 15.51 -2.59
CA TYR A 405 -7.70 14.26 -2.18
C TYR A 405 -6.53 13.82 -3.06
N TYR A 406 -6.30 14.54 -4.16
CA TYR A 406 -5.27 14.22 -5.15
C TYR A 406 -4.18 15.28 -5.18
N ARG A 407 -2.96 14.86 -5.44
CA ARG A 407 -1.84 15.76 -5.63
C ARG A 407 -1.89 16.34 -7.04
N MET A 408 -1.85 17.67 -7.13
CA MET A 408 -2.07 18.40 -8.35
C MET A 408 -0.79 19.08 -8.84
N ASN A 409 -0.63 19.15 -10.14
CA ASN A 409 0.33 20.05 -10.79
C ASN A 409 -0.20 21.49 -10.77
N ARG A 410 0.69 22.45 -10.94
CA ARG A 410 0.32 23.89 -10.97
C ARG A 410 -0.61 24.25 -12.12
N ASP A 411 -0.67 23.45 -13.19
CA ASP A 411 -1.57 23.63 -14.35
C ASP A 411 -2.95 23.00 -14.14
N GLY A 412 -3.23 22.47 -12.94
CA GLY A 412 -4.50 21.83 -12.63
C GLY A 412 -4.62 20.37 -13.11
N THR A 413 -3.55 19.78 -13.64
CA THR A 413 -3.52 18.35 -13.96
C THR A 413 -3.11 17.54 -12.73
N TYR A 414 -3.51 16.26 -12.67
CA TYR A 414 -3.12 15.36 -11.59
C TYR A 414 -1.65 14.95 -11.71
N GLN A 415 -0.96 14.89 -10.58
CA GLN A 415 0.36 14.26 -10.53
C GLN A 415 0.21 12.75 -10.72
N ASN A 416 1.26 12.14 -11.26
CA ASN A 416 1.27 10.71 -11.62
C ASN A 416 2.59 10.03 -11.26
N GLY A 417 3.04 10.22 -10.02
CA GLY A 417 4.22 9.53 -9.49
C GLY A 417 4.02 8.02 -9.35
N THR A 418 2.76 7.57 -9.30
CA THR A 418 2.38 6.16 -9.30
C THR A 418 2.58 5.47 -10.66
N GLY A 419 2.51 6.23 -11.76
CA GLY A 419 2.54 5.69 -13.13
C GLY A 419 1.19 5.21 -13.65
N VAL A 420 0.11 5.26 -12.83
CA VAL A 420 -1.24 4.76 -13.19
C VAL A 420 -2.29 5.87 -13.38
N GLY A 421 -1.85 7.10 -13.56
CA GLY A 421 -2.72 8.21 -13.98
C GLY A 421 -3.05 9.23 -12.90
N ASN A 422 -2.88 8.90 -11.63
CA ASN A 422 -3.11 9.80 -10.51
C ASN A 422 -2.33 9.38 -9.26
N GLU A 423 -2.23 10.28 -8.30
CA GLU A 423 -1.73 9.99 -6.97
C GLU A 423 -2.52 10.76 -5.90
N THR A 424 -2.67 10.15 -4.74
CA THR A 424 -3.36 10.76 -3.59
C THR A 424 -2.43 11.68 -2.80
N ALA A 425 -3.01 12.68 -2.14
CA ALA A 425 -2.31 13.67 -1.34
C ALA A 425 -2.40 13.33 0.16
N SER A 426 -1.55 12.42 0.64
CA SER A 426 -1.56 11.96 2.04
C SER A 426 -1.20 13.07 3.03
N GLU A 427 -0.52 14.12 2.60
CA GLU A 427 -0.21 15.31 3.38
C GLU A 427 -1.45 16.15 3.74
N HIS A 428 -2.56 16.01 3.03
CA HIS A 428 -3.83 16.65 3.35
C HIS A 428 -4.49 16.01 4.57
N GLU A 429 -4.96 16.84 5.50
CA GLU A 429 -5.43 16.38 6.81
C GLU A 429 -6.58 15.37 6.72
N MET A 430 -7.56 15.61 5.84
CA MET A 430 -8.72 14.73 5.74
C MET A 430 -8.40 13.43 5.00
N PHE A 431 -7.41 13.39 4.11
CA PHE A 431 -6.96 12.12 3.53
C PHE A 431 -6.11 11.33 4.51
N ARG A 432 -5.23 11.98 5.27
CA ARG A 432 -4.50 11.36 6.39
C ARG A 432 -5.46 10.76 7.42
N LYS A 433 -6.50 11.54 7.82
CA LYS A 433 -7.55 11.02 8.69
C LYS A 433 -8.22 9.79 8.09
N TYR A 434 -8.58 9.85 6.80
CA TYR A 434 -9.21 8.73 6.11
C TYR A 434 -8.36 7.47 6.15
N MET A 435 -7.05 7.57 5.84
CA MET A 435 -6.12 6.43 5.91
C MET A 435 -6.08 5.82 7.31
N ILE A 436 -5.97 6.65 8.35
CA ILE A 436 -5.93 6.19 9.74
C ILE A 436 -7.25 5.52 10.13
N ASP A 437 -8.39 6.15 9.84
CA ASP A 437 -9.72 5.61 10.15
C ASP A 437 -9.96 4.27 9.44
N SER A 438 -9.56 4.18 8.17
CA SER A 438 -9.66 2.97 7.36
C SER A 438 -8.85 1.82 7.96
N LEU A 439 -7.58 2.05 8.30
CA LEU A 439 -6.73 1.02 8.92
C LEU A 439 -7.26 0.59 10.30
N LEU A 440 -7.72 1.54 11.11
CA LEU A 440 -8.37 1.25 12.40
C LEU A 440 -9.65 0.43 12.22
N TYR A 441 -10.43 0.70 11.16
CA TYR A 441 -11.61 -0.08 10.81
C TYR A 441 -11.23 -1.54 10.50
N TRP A 442 -10.25 -1.78 9.63
CA TRP A 442 -9.79 -3.12 9.29
C TRP A 442 -9.27 -3.89 10.50
N VAL A 443 -8.55 -3.23 11.40
CA VAL A 443 -8.09 -3.84 12.66
C VAL A 443 -9.27 -4.17 13.59
N LYS A 444 -10.21 -3.24 13.78
CA LYS A 444 -11.32 -3.39 14.73
C LYS A 444 -12.46 -4.28 14.22
N GLU A 445 -12.71 -4.30 12.92
CA GLU A 445 -13.79 -5.07 12.33
C GLU A 445 -13.36 -6.50 11.96
N PHE A 446 -12.15 -6.65 11.39
CA PHE A 446 -11.67 -7.91 10.84
C PHE A 446 -10.49 -8.50 11.61
N ASN A 447 -9.99 -7.83 12.64
CA ASN A 447 -8.85 -8.29 13.43
C ASN A 447 -7.55 -8.45 12.61
N ILE A 448 -7.34 -7.58 11.61
CA ILE A 448 -6.14 -7.57 10.76
C ILE A 448 -4.89 -7.29 11.60
N ASP A 449 -3.80 -8.01 11.34
CA ASP A 449 -2.57 -8.04 12.14
C ASP A 449 -1.43 -7.20 11.56
N GLY A 450 -1.61 -6.67 10.37
CA GLY A 450 -0.60 -5.84 9.71
C GLY A 450 -1.05 -5.31 8.37
N PHE A 451 -0.27 -4.38 7.82
CA PHE A 451 -0.54 -3.76 6.54
C PHE A 451 0.72 -3.65 5.70
N ARG A 452 0.61 -4.03 4.43
CA ARG A 452 1.58 -3.72 3.38
C ARG A 452 1.07 -2.54 2.58
N PHE A 453 1.85 -1.46 2.53
CA PHE A 453 1.51 -0.27 1.75
C PHE A 453 2.11 -0.37 0.35
N ASP A 454 1.22 -0.52 -0.63
CA ASP A 454 1.56 -0.41 -2.04
C ASP A 454 2.12 0.97 -2.34
N LEU A 455 3.23 1.06 -3.10
CA LEU A 455 3.92 2.30 -3.46
C LEU A 455 4.00 3.29 -2.27
N MET A 456 4.47 2.82 -1.11
CA MET A 456 4.53 3.60 0.14
C MET A 456 5.28 4.93 -0.04
N GLY A 457 6.25 4.98 -0.97
CA GLY A 457 7.01 6.20 -1.29
C GLY A 457 6.18 7.35 -1.89
N ILE A 458 4.92 7.14 -2.25
CA ILE A 458 3.96 8.18 -2.61
C ILE A 458 3.46 8.94 -1.38
N HIS A 459 3.44 8.31 -0.22
CA HIS A 459 2.93 8.89 1.01
C HIS A 459 3.99 9.72 1.73
N ASP A 460 3.54 10.69 2.51
CA ASP A 460 4.43 11.53 3.31
C ASP A 460 4.81 10.85 4.64
N VAL A 461 6.01 11.17 5.11
CA VAL A 461 6.59 10.65 6.37
C VAL A 461 5.66 10.91 7.56
N LYS A 462 5.08 12.12 7.67
CA LYS A 462 4.21 12.49 8.79
C LYS A 462 2.97 11.60 8.85
N THR A 463 2.36 11.31 7.71
CA THR A 463 1.19 10.42 7.64
C THR A 463 1.56 9.02 8.09
N MET A 464 2.67 8.47 7.63
CA MET A 464 3.11 7.13 8.04
C MET A 464 3.47 7.05 9.52
N GLN A 465 4.09 8.11 10.08
CA GLN A 465 4.32 8.21 11.54
C GLN A 465 3.01 8.21 12.32
N MET A 466 2.01 8.98 11.90
CA MET A 466 0.71 9.04 12.57
C MET A 466 -0.05 7.72 12.47
N ILE A 467 0.05 7.02 11.34
CA ILE A 467 -0.48 5.66 11.18
C ILE A 467 0.21 4.72 12.18
N ARG A 468 1.55 4.75 12.31
CA ARG A 468 2.25 3.90 13.26
C ARG A 468 1.79 4.16 14.70
N TRP A 469 1.65 5.43 15.09
CA TRP A 469 1.15 5.79 16.42
C TRP A 469 -0.28 5.31 16.66
N ALA A 470 -1.17 5.46 15.69
CA ALA A 470 -2.55 4.97 15.81
C ALA A 470 -2.61 3.45 15.96
N MET A 471 -1.75 2.71 15.27
CA MET A 471 -1.65 1.25 15.43
C MET A 471 -1.05 0.87 16.78
N ASP A 472 -0.03 1.59 17.25
CA ASP A 472 0.60 1.35 18.56
C ASP A 472 -0.36 1.55 19.73
N GLU A 473 -1.32 2.49 19.61
CA GLU A 473 -2.37 2.68 20.61
C GLU A 473 -3.34 1.50 20.69
N VAL A 474 -3.53 0.75 19.60
CA VAL A 474 -4.36 -0.45 19.58
C VAL A 474 -3.55 -1.67 20.00
N ASP A 475 -2.47 -1.94 19.28
CA ASP A 475 -1.55 -3.05 19.54
C ASP A 475 -0.20 -2.80 18.85
N PRO A 476 0.89 -2.58 19.60
CA PRO A 476 2.22 -2.34 19.00
C PRO A 476 2.78 -3.52 18.22
N LYS A 477 2.17 -4.70 18.31
CA LYS A 477 2.54 -5.90 17.53
C LYS A 477 1.98 -5.89 16.10
N ILE A 478 1.11 -4.94 15.76
CA ILE A 478 0.63 -4.79 14.39
C ILE A 478 1.80 -4.44 13.48
N ILE A 479 2.06 -5.28 12.48
CA ILE A 479 3.18 -5.13 11.54
C ILE A 479 2.82 -4.13 10.45
N LEU A 480 3.70 -3.16 10.20
CA LEU A 480 3.58 -2.22 9.08
C LEU A 480 4.84 -2.31 8.22
N TYR A 481 4.67 -2.44 6.93
CA TYR A 481 5.73 -2.30 5.95
C TYR A 481 5.18 -1.90 4.57
N GLY A 482 6.07 -1.54 3.66
CA GLY A 482 5.62 -1.18 2.32
C GLY A 482 6.76 -1.01 1.32
N GLU A 483 6.36 -0.65 0.11
CA GLU A 483 7.27 -0.35 -1.00
C GLU A 483 7.79 1.07 -0.88
N GLY A 484 8.93 1.20 -0.24
CA GLY A 484 9.60 2.49 -0.02
C GLY A 484 10.46 2.93 -1.21
N TRP A 485 9.94 2.85 -2.43
CA TRP A 485 10.64 3.32 -3.62
C TRP A 485 10.70 4.85 -3.68
N ASP A 486 11.74 5.41 -4.29
CA ASP A 486 11.82 6.86 -4.56
C ASP A 486 10.94 7.21 -5.77
N MET A 487 9.66 7.42 -5.50
CA MET A 487 8.65 7.70 -6.51
C MET A 487 8.76 9.14 -7.04
N GLY A 488 8.32 9.34 -8.29
CA GLY A 488 8.31 10.65 -8.97
C GLY A 488 7.18 11.59 -8.51
N THR A 489 6.87 11.61 -7.21
CA THR A 489 5.84 12.48 -6.61
C THR A 489 6.36 13.87 -6.30
N GLY A 490 5.45 14.85 -6.18
CA GLY A 490 5.75 16.25 -5.86
C GLY A 490 6.21 16.53 -4.42
N LEU A 491 6.21 15.53 -3.55
CA LEU A 491 6.75 15.67 -2.20
C LEU A 491 8.25 16.00 -2.21
N ALA A 492 8.71 16.79 -1.24
CA ALA A 492 10.14 16.99 -1.04
C ALA A 492 10.84 15.66 -0.73
N PRO A 493 12.09 15.44 -1.18
CA PRO A 493 12.77 14.17 -1.00
C PRO A 493 12.85 13.64 0.43
N TYR A 494 12.88 14.53 1.43
CA TYR A 494 12.94 14.17 2.86
C TYR A 494 11.55 13.92 3.48
N ASP A 495 10.48 14.27 2.77
CA ASP A 495 9.10 14.02 3.22
C ASP A 495 8.51 12.73 2.66
N LYS A 496 9.16 12.09 1.70
CA LYS A 496 8.70 10.82 1.10
C LYS A 496 8.93 9.65 2.06
N ALA A 497 7.95 8.77 2.20
CA ALA A 497 8.10 7.53 2.98
C ALA A 497 8.90 6.47 2.20
N LYS A 498 10.13 6.82 1.81
CA LYS A 498 11.04 5.96 1.05
C LYS A 498 12.13 5.35 1.92
N LYS A 499 12.78 4.30 1.42
CA LYS A 499 13.84 3.54 2.09
C LYS A 499 14.97 4.44 2.64
N ASP A 500 15.37 5.48 1.88
CA ASP A 500 16.41 6.41 2.33
C ASP A 500 16.01 7.24 3.56
N ASN A 501 14.71 7.35 3.83
CA ASN A 501 14.13 8.04 4.97
C ASN A 501 13.68 7.11 6.10
N ALA A 502 14.06 5.83 6.07
CA ALA A 502 13.65 4.82 7.06
C ALA A 502 13.99 5.23 8.50
N TYR A 503 15.05 6.03 8.71
CA TYR A 503 15.40 6.59 10.02
C TYR A 503 14.32 7.47 10.64
N GLN A 504 13.39 8.01 9.84
CA GLN A 504 12.23 8.80 10.30
C GLN A 504 11.01 7.92 10.62
N LEU A 505 11.03 6.64 10.22
CA LEU A 505 9.89 5.71 10.27
C LEU A 505 10.22 4.47 11.10
N PRO A 506 10.56 4.62 12.39
CA PRO A 506 10.85 3.47 13.25
C PRO A 506 9.65 2.50 13.29
N ASN A 507 9.93 1.19 13.30
CA ASN A 507 8.93 0.12 13.32
C ASN A 507 8.00 0.08 12.09
N ILE A 508 8.45 0.64 10.96
CA ILE A 508 7.85 0.45 9.64
C ILE A 508 8.90 -0.21 8.74
N GLY A 509 8.55 -1.36 8.17
CA GLY A 509 9.43 -2.16 7.32
C GLY A 509 9.43 -1.70 5.87
N PHE A 510 10.51 -2.07 5.16
CA PHE A 510 10.71 -1.75 3.75
C PHE A 510 11.14 -3.00 3.00
N PHE A 511 10.58 -3.23 1.82
CA PHE A 511 11.07 -4.26 0.90
C PHE A 511 12.55 -4.02 0.57
N ASN A 512 13.37 -5.05 0.76
CA ASN A 512 14.83 -4.98 0.60
C ASN A 512 15.26 -5.39 -0.81
N ASP A 513 15.14 -4.47 -1.77
CA ASP A 513 15.52 -4.69 -3.15
C ASP A 513 17.03 -4.89 -3.36
N ASP A 514 17.87 -4.34 -2.50
CA ASP A 514 19.33 -4.58 -2.53
C ASP A 514 19.63 -6.06 -2.31
N GLN A 515 19.00 -6.67 -1.28
CA GLN A 515 19.14 -8.10 -0.99
C GLN A 515 18.55 -8.95 -2.10
N ARG A 516 17.32 -8.63 -2.57
CA ARG A 516 16.67 -9.34 -3.68
C ARG A 516 17.59 -9.41 -4.90
N ASN A 517 18.08 -8.25 -5.33
CA ASN A 517 18.92 -8.14 -6.52
C ASN A 517 20.26 -8.83 -6.34
N ALA A 518 20.85 -8.76 -5.13
CA ALA A 518 22.12 -9.42 -4.86
C ALA A 518 21.99 -10.95 -4.86
N VAL A 519 20.88 -11.51 -4.36
CA VAL A 519 20.67 -12.97 -4.31
C VAL A 519 20.26 -13.52 -5.67
N LYS A 520 19.11 -13.08 -6.21
CA LYS A 520 18.55 -13.66 -7.44
C LYS A 520 18.98 -12.96 -8.74
N GLY A 521 19.28 -11.68 -8.66
CA GLY A 521 19.54 -10.80 -9.79
C GLY A 521 18.43 -9.76 -9.99
N ALA A 522 18.75 -8.67 -10.68
CA ALA A 522 17.82 -7.60 -10.99
C ALA A 522 16.98 -7.93 -12.24
N GLU A 523 15.72 -7.48 -12.24
CA GLU A 523 14.77 -7.67 -13.33
C GLU A 523 13.92 -6.42 -13.64
N VAL A 524 14.25 -5.30 -13.01
CA VAL A 524 13.48 -4.07 -13.17
C VAL A 524 13.65 -3.52 -14.58
N TYR A 525 12.53 -3.18 -15.24
CA TYR A 525 12.45 -2.62 -16.60
C TYR A 525 13.03 -3.50 -17.72
N GLY A 526 12.92 -4.83 -17.58
CA GLY A 526 13.24 -5.78 -18.65
C GLY A 526 14.71 -6.17 -18.75
N ASP A 527 15.60 -5.56 -17.98
CA ASP A 527 17.01 -5.92 -17.91
C ASP A 527 17.23 -7.01 -16.85
N ILE A 528 17.11 -8.28 -17.26
CA ILE A 528 17.37 -9.42 -16.37
C ILE A 528 18.88 -9.56 -16.15
N LYS A 529 19.34 -9.53 -14.89
CA LYS A 529 20.74 -9.69 -14.50
C LYS A 529 20.92 -10.86 -13.54
N SER A 530 22.07 -11.50 -13.58
CA SER A 530 22.45 -12.55 -12.64
C SER A 530 22.69 -11.98 -11.24
N GLY A 531 22.30 -12.76 -10.22
CA GLY A 531 22.68 -12.53 -8.82
C GLY A 531 23.66 -13.59 -8.33
N PHE A 532 23.89 -13.67 -7.01
CA PHE A 532 24.81 -14.60 -6.38
C PHE A 532 24.56 -16.06 -6.81
N ILE A 533 23.30 -16.52 -6.76
CA ILE A 533 22.93 -17.91 -7.13
C ILE A 533 23.17 -18.24 -8.61
N SER A 534 23.46 -17.26 -9.43
CA SER A 534 23.78 -17.38 -10.84
C SER A 534 25.23 -17.00 -11.16
N GLY A 535 26.07 -16.87 -10.12
CA GLY A 535 27.51 -16.67 -10.23
C GLY A 535 27.94 -15.20 -10.38
N ALA A 536 27.08 -14.23 -10.08
CA ALA A 536 27.49 -12.83 -10.01
C ALA A 536 28.28 -12.54 -8.72
N GLY A 537 29.25 -11.62 -8.79
CA GLY A 537 30.11 -11.23 -7.66
C GLY A 537 29.42 -10.31 -6.64
N THR A 538 28.28 -10.70 -6.12
CA THR A 538 27.44 -9.88 -5.21
C THR A 538 27.61 -10.24 -3.73
N GLU A 539 28.57 -11.09 -3.39
CA GLU A 539 28.85 -11.55 -2.02
C GLU A 539 28.96 -10.43 -0.99
N PRO A 540 29.61 -9.26 -1.27
CA PRO A 540 29.67 -8.19 -0.30
C PRO A 540 28.31 -7.58 0.05
N ILE A 541 27.35 -7.53 -0.90
CA ILE A 541 25.99 -7.02 -0.64
C ILE A 541 25.20 -8.07 0.14
N VAL A 542 25.31 -9.34 -0.23
CA VAL A 542 24.68 -10.45 0.52
C VAL A 542 25.19 -10.48 1.96
N ALA A 543 26.50 -10.27 2.19
CA ALA A 543 27.06 -10.20 3.55
C ALA A 543 26.44 -9.07 4.39
N LYS A 544 26.23 -7.90 3.81
CA LYS A 544 25.54 -6.78 4.47
C LYS A 544 24.08 -7.14 4.77
N SER A 545 23.44 -7.88 3.89
CA SER A 545 22.05 -8.34 4.07
C SER A 545 21.94 -9.39 5.18
N ILE A 546 22.91 -10.31 5.31
CA ILE A 546 23.01 -11.24 6.43
C ILE A 546 23.01 -10.48 7.78
N LEU A 547 23.68 -9.32 7.83
CA LEU A 547 23.75 -8.46 9.01
C LEU A 547 22.54 -7.49 9.16
N GLY A 548 21.44 -7.73 8.46
CA GLY A 548 20.22 -6.92 8.53
C GLY A 548 20.29 -5.62 7.76
N SER A 549 21.09 -5.54 6.70
CA SER A 549 21.14 -4.45 5.69
C SER A 549 21.41 -3.04 6.24
N ARG A 550 21.93 -2.88 7.44
CA ARG A 550 22.20 -1.56 8.04
C ARG A 550 22.99 -0.62 7.14
N GLU A 551 23.95 -1.17 6.40
CA GLU A 551 24.83 -0.39 5.51
C GLU A 551 24.24 -0.16 4.10
N LEU A 552 23.06 -0.73 3.82
CA LEU A 552 22.39 -0.64 2.52
C LEU A 552 21.23 0.36 2.52
N GLY A 553 20.84 0.87 3.69
CA GLY A 553 19.76 1.83 3.85
C GLY A 553 19.92 2.63 5.13
N SER A 554 18.96 3.46 5.46
CA SER A 554 18.95 4.29 6.67
C SER A 554 18.20 3.64 7.85
N TYR A 555 18.24 2.31 7.94
CA TYR A 555 17.50 1.52 8.93
C TYR A 555 18.04 1.71 10.35
N LEU A 556 17.14 1.83 11.32
CA LEU A 556 17.44 1.93 12.76
C LEU A 556 17.53 0.56 13.44
N SER A 557 16.82 -0.43 12.91
CA SER A 557 16.75 -1.78 13.48
C SER A 557 16.40 -2.81 12.40
N PRO A 558 16.74 -4.10 12.61
CA PRO A 558 16.45 -5.15 11.62
C PRO A 558 14.97 -5.35 11.31
N ASN A 559 14.04 -4.95 12.21
CA ASN A 559 12.60 -5.04 11.94
C ASN A 559 12.09 -4.09 10.84
N GLN A 560 12.94 -3.17 10.38
CA GLN A 560 12.64 -2.33 9.21
C GLN A 560 13.03 -2.98 7.88
N VAL A 561 13.61 -4.17 7.91
CA VAL A 561 14.10 -4.87 6.73
C VAL A 561 13.20 -6.07 6.43
N LEU A 562 12.57 -6.06 5.25
CA LEU A 562 11.80 -7.18 4.72
C LEU A 562 12.57 -7.81 3.57
N ASN A 563 13.23 -8.92 3.84
CA ASN A 563 14.00 -9.68 2.85
C ASN A 563 13.05 -10.50 1.97
N TYR A 564 13.28 -10.51 0.67
CA TYR A 564 12.49 -11.27 -0.30
C TYR A 564 13.30 -11.58 -1.55
N VAL A 565 12.92 -12.60 -2.29
CA VAL A 565 13.47 -12.94 -3.60
C VAL A 565 12.40 -13.14 -4.65
N GLU A 566 11.14 -13.19 -4.25
CA GLU A 566 9.97 -13.31 -5.11
C GLU A 566 8.80 -12.54 -4.48
N ALA A 567 7.98 -11.93 -5.30
CA ALA A 567 6.70 -11.30 -4.98
C ALA A 567 5.80 -11.43 -6.21
N HIS A 568 4.54 -11.00 -6.12
CA HIS A 568 3.59 -11.05 -7.25
C HIS A 568 4.05 -10.24 -8.48
N ASP A 569 4.82 -9.16 -8.27
CA ASP A 569 5.41 -8.33 -9.32
C ASP A 569 6.61 -9.00 -9.98
N ASN A 570 6.74 -8.83 -11.30
CA ASN A 570 7.78 -9.40 -12.13
C ASN A 570 7.69 -10.94 -12.23
N TYR A 571 8.79 -11.61 -12.64
CA TYR A 571 8.81 -13.07 -12.75
C TYR A 571 8.80 -13.75 -11.39
N ASN A 572 8.08 -14.86 -11.28
CA ASN A 572 8.37 -15.84 -10.24
C ASN A 572 9.86 -16.23 -10.27
N LEU A 573 10.45 -16.56 -9.14
CA LEU A 573 11.86 -16.90 -9.03
C LEU A 573 12.25 -18.06 -9.98
N HIS A 574 11.41 -19.09 -10.07
CA HIS A 574 11.58 -20.19 -11.01
C HIS A 574 11.63 -19.68 -12.45
N ASP A 575 10.70 -18.83 -12.85
CA ASP A 575 10.57 -18.34 -14.23
C ASP A 575 11.74 -17.42 -14.62
N LEU A 576 12.18 -16.56 -13.68
CA LEU A 576 13.37 -15.74 -13.85
C LEU A 576 14.61 -16.62 -14.12
N LEU A 577 14.84 -17.62 -13.27
CA LEU A 577 15.99 -18.50 -13.36
C LEU A 577 15.97 -19.38 -14.61
N ALA A 578 14.80 -19.90 -14.98
CA ALA A 578 14.62 -20.65 -16.22
C ALA A 578 14.86 -19.79 -17.47
N THR A 579 14.49 -18.51 -17.40
CA THR A 579 14.74 -17.54 -18.48
C THR A 579 16.22 -17.15 -18.59
N LEU A 580 16.90 -16.97 -17.45
CA LEU A 580 18.35 -16.69 -17.40
C LEU A 580 19.20 -17.89 -17.83
N HIS A 581 18.76 -19.11 -17.55
CA HIS A 581 19.51 -20.33 -17.73
C HIS A 581 18.75 -21.38 -18.55
N PRO A 582 18.38 -21.07 -19.82
CA PRO A 582 17.52 -21.95 -20.65
C PRO A 582 18.13 -23.31 -20.99
N MET A 583 19.44 -23.48 -20.78
CA MET A 583 20.15 -24.73 -21.03
C MET A 583 20.35 -25.59 -19.76
N GLU A 584 19.99 -25.08 -18.59
CA GLU A 584 20.08 -25.85 -17.36
C GLU A 584 18.89 -26.82 -17.18
N SER A 585 19.10 -27.92 -16.48
CA SER A 585 18.03 -28.87 -16.17
C SER A 585 17.02 -28.28 -15.20
N LYS A 586 15.78 -28.76 -15.21
CA LYS A 586 14.73 -28.40 -14.26
C LYS A 586 15.18 -28.59 -12.80
N ASP A 587 15.91 -29.67 -12.51
CA ASP A 587 16.44 -29.94 -11.17
C ASP A 587 17.48 -28.90 -10.74
N ARG A 588 18.30 -28.43 -11.68
CA ARG A 588 19.28 -27.39 -11.41
C ARG A 588 18.60 -26.06 -11.14
N ILE A 589 17.57 -25.70 -11.88
CA ILE A 589 16.75 -24.50 -11.65
C ILE A 589 16.10 -24.58 -10.28
N MET A 590 15.47 -25.72 -9.94
CA MET A 590 14.87 -25.90 -8.61
C MET A 590 15.88 -25.79 -7.48
N LYS A 591 17.07 -26.31 -7.64
CA LYS A 591 18.14 -26.18 -6.66
C LYS A 591 18.56 -24.74 -6.43
N LYS A 592 18.53 -23.90 -7.47
CA LYS A 592 18.72 -22.45 -7.37
C LYS A 592 17.55 -21.77 -6.62
N VAL A 593 16.31 -22.18 -6.89
CA VAL A 593 15.12 -21.70 -6.17
C VAL A 593 15.21 -22.00 -4.67
N GLU A 594 15.51 -23.26 -4.33
CA GLU A 594 15.73 -23.72 -2.93
C GLU A 594 16.79 -22.88 -2.23
N THR A 595 17.94 -22.70 -2.89
CA THR A 595 19.08 -21.97 -2.33
C THR A 595 18.75 -20.50 -2.11
N ALA A 596 18.15 -19.82 -3.08
CA ALA A 596 17.76 -18.41 -2.94
C ALA A 596 16.70 -18.21 -1.84
N THR A 597 15.71 -19.08 -1.78
CA THR A 597 14.66 -19.06 -0.75
C THR A 597 15.26 -19.28 0.65
N ALA A 598 16.16 -20.26 0.79
CA ALA A 598 16.83 -20.51 2.06
C ALA A 598 17.74 -19.33 2.49
N MET A 599 18.50 -18.74 1.54
CA MET A 599 19.31 -17.55 1.82
C MET A 599 18.45 -16.41 2.34
N ASN A 600 17.30 -16.16 1.71
CA ASN A 600 16.34 -15.14 2.13
C ASN A 600 15.89 -15.34 3.60
N LEU A 601 15.52 -16.54 3.96
CA LEU A 601 15.04 -16.92 5.29
C LEU A 601 16.12 -16.86 6.38
N LEU A 602 17.39 -17.08 6.03
CA LEU A 602 18.53 -17.17 6.96
C LEU A 602 19.24 -15.82 7.20
N MET A 603 18.70 -14.73 6.69
CA MET A 603 19.20 -13.35 6.94
C MET A 603 18.46 -12.70 8.09
N GLN A 604 19.08 -11.70 8.73
CA GLN A 604 18.46 -10.89 9.78
C GLN A 604 17.38 -9.95 9.20
N GLY A 605 16.32 -9.73 9.95
CA GLY A 605 15.13 -8.99 9.53
C GLY A 605 13.92 -9.90 9.31
N MET A 606 12.81 -9.36 8.84
CA MET A 606 11.63 -10.12 8.42
C MET A 606 11.92 -10.88 7.11
N ALA A 607 11.24 -11.98 6.87
CA ALA A 607 11.33 -12.73 5.61
C ALA A 607 9.98 -12.79 4.91
N PHE A 608 10.02 -12.76 3.59
CA PHE A 608 8.85 -12.76 2.72
C PHE A 608 9.01 -13.78 1.59
N MET A 609 7.93 -14.46 1.26
CA MET A 609 7.85 -15.45 0.18
C MET A 609 6.53 -15.29 -0.57
N GLU A 610 6.50 -15.51 -1.88
CA GLU A 610 5.25 -15.64 -2.65
C GLU A 610 4.70 -17.07 -2.59
N LEU A 611 3.40 -17.22 -2.65
CA LEU A 611 2.67 -18.49 -2.75
C LEU A 611 3.25 -19.40 -3.85
N GLY A 612 3.80 -20.54 -3.44
CA GLY A 612 4.37 -21.55 -4.34
C GLY A 612 5.84 -21.36 -4.69
N GLN A 613 6.50 -20.37 -4.13
CA GLN A 613 7.94 -20.13 -4.33
C GLN A 613 8.77 -21.38 -3.99
N GLU A 614 8.45 -22.06 -2.88
CA GLU A 614 9.18 -23.20 -2.36
C GLU A 614 9.07 -24.47 -3.22
N PHE A 615 8.07 -24.55 -4.08
CA PHE A 615 7.92 -25.65 -5.05
C PHE A 615 8.07 -25.19 -6.52
N GLY A 616 8.53 -23.98 -6.75
CA GLY A 616 8.81 -23.46 -8.09
C GLY A 616 7.55 -23.25 -8.92
N ARG A 617 6.53 -22.55 -8.36
CA ARG A 617 5.37 -22.07 -9.13
C ARG A 617 5.82 -21.33 -10.36
N THR A 618 5.10 -21.49 -11.47
CA THR A 618 5.36 -20.83 -12.75
C THR A 618 4.11 -20.14 -13.27
N LYS A 619 4.29 -18.97 -13.85
CA LYS A 619 3.28 -18.23 -14.64
C LYS A 619 3.56 -18.29 -16.15
N LEU A 620 4.63 -19.01 -16.56
CA LEU A 620 4.96 -19.23 -17.96
C LEU A 620 4.03 -20.30 -18.55
N VAL A 621 2.97 -19.84 -19.22
CA VAL A 621 1.99 -20.69 -19.91
C VAL A 621 2.17 -20.50 -21.42
N ALA A 622 2.65 -21.56 -22.09
CA ALA A 622 2.91 -21.52 -23.52
C ALA A 622 1.61 -21.47 -24.35
N THR A 623 1.50 -20.49 -25.24
CA THR A 623 0.38 -20.34 -26.17
C THR A 623 0.79 -20.49 -27.64
N GLY A 624 2.07 -20.63 -27.93
CA GLY A 624 2.61 -20.81 -29.31
C GLY A 624 2.24 -22.15 -29.92
N GLU A 625 2.33 -22.22 -31.25
CA GLU A 625 2.18 -23.47 -31.99
C GLU A 625 3.24 -24.47 -31.52
N ASN A 626 2.84 -25.71 -31.25
CA ASN A 626 3.70 -26.78 -30.72
C ASN A 626 4.15 -26.61 -29.22
N GLY A 627 3.49 -25.73 -28.43
CA GLY A 627 3.82 -25.54 -27.03
C GLY A 627 5.07 -24.68 -26.79
N GLU A 628 5.41 -23.81 -27.71
CA GLU A 628 6.49 -22.85 -27.55
C GLU A 628 6.05 -21.63 -26.73
N LEU A 629 6.96 -21.12 -25.90
CA LEU A 629 6.76 -19.85 -25.17
C LEU A 629 6.98 -18.67 -26.11
N THR A 630 5.95 -17.90 -26.36
CA THR A 630 6.00 -16.67 -27.15
C THR A 630 6.60 -15.50 -26.32
N HIS A 631 6.87 -14.37 -27.00
CA HIS A 631 7.23 -13.14 -26.31
C HIS A 631 6.09 -12.66 -25.38
N ASP A 632 4.86 -12.68 -25.87
CA ASP A 632 3.66 -12.27 -25.12
C ASP A 632 3.42 -13.16 -23.88
N ASP A 633 3.75 -14.46 -23.94
CA ASP A 633 3.67 -15.35 -22.77
C ASP A 633 4.65 -14.94 -21.68
N ARG A 634 5.86 -14.49 -22.06
CA ARG A 634 6.88 -14.02 -21.12
C ARG A 634 6.51 -12.67 -20.51
N GLU A 635 6.02 -11.72 -21.31
CA GLU A 635 5.51 -10.45 -20.81
C GLU A 635 4.33 -10.64 -19.87
N ARG A 636 3.40 -11.52 -20.23
CA ARG A 636 2.25 -11.87 -19.39
C ARG A 636 2.65 -12.55 -18.06
N ALA A 637 3.67 -13.39 -18.06
CA ALA A 637 4.19 -14.02 -16.85
C ALA A 637 4.89 -12.98 -15.95
N MET A 638 5.55 -11.98 -16.52
CA MET A 638 6.22 -10.91 -15.80
C MET A 638 5.23 -9.88 -15.20
N ASN A 639 4.11 -9.64 -15.88
CA ASN A 639 3.05 -8.72 -15.42
C ASN A 639 1.67 -9.34 -15.66
N SER A 640 1.24 -10.18 -14.71
CA SER A 640 0.05 -11.01 -14.85
C SER A 640 -1.21 -10.42 -14.21
N TYR A 641 -1.24 -9.09 -13.94
CA TYR A 641 -2.25 -8.43 -13.13
C TYR A 641 -3.71 -8.65 -13.60
N ASN A 642 -3.91 -8.80 -14.91
CA ASN A 642 -5.20 -9.08 -15.54
C ASN A 642 -5.17 -10.32 -16.46
N ALA A 643 -4.15 -11.16 -16.30
CA ALA A 643 -4.06 -12.42 -17.04
C ALA A 643 -5.14 -13.42 -16.56
N PRO A 644 -5.54 -14.38 -17.40
CA PRO A 644 -6.57 -15.35 -17.01
C PRO A 644 -6.11 -16.24 -15.85
N ASP A 645 -7.09 -16.89 -15.18
CA ASP A 645 -6.82 -17.84 -14.10
C ASP A 645 -5.80 -18.90 -14.45
N SER A 646 -5.79 -19.38 -15.69
CA SER A 646 -4.83 -20.40 -16.18
C SER A 646 -3.35 -19.99 -16.05
N VAL A 647 -3.08 -18.69 -15.97
CA VAL A 647 -1.74 -18.13 -15.74
C VAL A 647 -1.47 -17.99 -14.24
N ASN A 648 -2.44 -17.47 -13.50
CA ASN A 648 -2.27 -17.07 -12.10
C ASN A 648 -2.56 -18.16 -11.07
N GLN A 649 -3.49 -19.09 -11.37
CA GLN A 649 -3.88 -20.13 -10.41
C GLN A 649 -2.73 -21.09 -10.09
N VAL A 650 -2.64 -21.52 -8.85
CA VAL A 650 -1.64 -22.49 -8.41
C VAL A 650 -1.95 -23.88 -8.91
N ASN A 651 -0.99 -24.51 -9.56
CA ASN A 651 -1.05 -25.96 -9.85
C ASN A 651 -0.52 -26.76 -8.66
N TRP A 652 -1.43 -27.23 -7.81
CA TRP A 652 -1.10 -27.96 -6.60
C TRP A 652 -0.52 -29.37 -6.85
N ASP A 653 -0.63 -29.90 -8.04
CA ASP A 653 -0.01 -31.20 -8.39
C ASP A 653 1.52 -31.12 -8.42
N LEU A 654 2.08 -29.92 -8.60
CA LEU A 654 3.54 -29.70 -8.56
C LEU A 654 4.16 -30.13 -7.23
N ILE A 655 3.44 -30.04 -6.11
CA ILE A 655 3.99 -30.45 -4.80
C ILE A 655 4.37 -31.92 -4.74
N ASN A 656 3.73 -32.78 -5.56
CA ASN A 656 4.09 -34.18 -5.64
C ASN A 656 5.51 -34.43 -6.16
N GLU A 657 5.96 -33.62 -7.12
CA GLU A 657 7.30 -33.71 -7.70
C GLU A 657 8.35 -32.93 -6.88
N ARG A 658 7.92 -32.06 -5.95
CA ARG A 658 8.74 -31.09 -5.24
C ARG A 658 8.82 -31.32 -3.72
N GLN A 659 8.43 -32.49 -3.26
CA GLN A 659 8.36 -32.81 -1.83
C GLN A 659 9.69 -32.59 -1.09
N GLU A 660 10.83 -32.97 -1.70
CA GLU A 660 12.16 -32.74 -1.11
C GLU A 660 12.46 -31.24 -0.92
N SER A 661 12.13 -30.42 -1.90
CA SER A 661 12.29 -28.95 -1.86
C SER A 661 11.44 -28.35 -0.74
N ILE A 662 10.17 -28.75 -0.66
CA ILE A 662 9.22 -28.29 0.36
C ILE A 662 9.72 -28.66 1.75
N ASP A 663 10.14 -29.91 1.95
CA ASP A 663 10.62 -30.41 3.25
C ASP A 663 11.91 -29.71 3.70
N PHE A 664 12.79 -29.38 2.75
CA PHE A 664 13.97 -28.57 3.00
C PHE A 664 13.58 -27.14 3.46
N ILE A 665 12.70 -26.45 2.73
CA ILE A 665 12.27 -25.11 3.09
C ILE A 665 11.49 -25.08 4.40
N ARG A 666 10.65 -26.07 4.69
CA ARG A 666 9.99 -26.23 6.00
C ARG A 666 10.99 -26.25 7.16
N GLN A 667 12.11 -26.95 7.00
CA GLN A 667 13.17 -27.00 8.02
C GLN A 667 13.85 -25.63 8.19
N ILE A 668 14.06 -24.88 7.10
CA ILE A 668 14.61 -23.52 7.14
C ILE A 668 13.62 -22.56 7.82
N ILE A 669 12.33 -22.61 7.48
CA ILE A 669 11.27 -21.82 8.13
C ILE A 669 11.25 -22.10 9.64
N LYS A 670 11.38 -23.37 10.03
CA LYS A 670 11.43 -23.77 11.43
C LYS A 670 12.63 -23.14 12.16
N LEU A 671 13.81 -23.11 11.54
CA LEU A 671 14.97 -22.42 12.11
C LEU A 671 14.69 -20.91 12.29
N LYS A 672 14.11 -20.26 11.29
CA LYS A 672 13.78 -18.82 11.35
C LYS A 672 12.75 -18.49 12.44
N THR A 673 11.71 -19.31 12.58
CA THR A 673 10.57 -19.02 13.47
C THR A 673 10.76 -19.53 14.91
N GLN A 674 11.57 -20.55 15.11
CA GLN A 674 11.71 -21.21 16.41
C GLN A 674 13.04 -20.93 17.13
N THR A 675 13.99 -20.25 16.48
CA THR A 675 15.25 -19.82 17.09
C THR A 675 15.41 -18.31 17.02
N SER A 676 16.23 -17.72 17.89
CA SER A 676 16.58 -16.30 17.81
C SER A 676 17.74 -16.03 16.85
N ALA A 677 18.38 -17.07 16.33
CA ALA A 677 19.64 -16.96 15.57
C ALA A 677 19.52 -16.09 14.32
N PHE A 678 18.37 -16.12 13.65
CA PHE A 678 18.13 -15.40 12.39
C PHE A 678 17.17 -14.23 12.55
N SER A 679 16.90 -13.77 13.79
CA SER A 679 15.86 -12.79 14.09
C SER A 679 16.20 -11.86 15.25
N TYR A 680 17.45 -11.42 15.37
CA TYR A 680 17.83 -10.48 16.41
C TYR A 680 17.09 -9.13 16.20
N PRO A 681 16.45 -8.57 17.24
CA PRO A 681 15.61 -7.37 17.11
C PRO A 681 16.40 -6.07 16.98
N THR A 682 17.68 -6.07 17.35
CA THR A 682 18.53 -4.87 17.33
C THR A 682 19.85 -5.10 16.60
N TYR A 683 20.42 -4.05 16.01
CA TYR A 683 21.75 -4.14 15.39
C TYR A 683 22.86 -4.40 16.41
N GLU A 684 22.69 -3.98 17.67
CA GLU A 684 23.62 -4.31 18.73
C GLU A 684 23.73 -5.83 18.93
N GLU A 685 22.58 -6.53 18.96
CA GLU A 685 22.55 -7.99 19.06
C GLU A 685 23.07 -8.67 17.79
N VAL A 686 22.70 -8.17 16.61
CA VAL A 686 23.22 -8.70 15.33
C VAL A 686 24.76 -8.67 15.35
N TYR A 687 25.38 -7.52 15.62
CA TYR A 687 26.85 -7.39 15.59
C TYR A 687 27.56 -8.10 16.76
N ARG A 688 26.85 -8.39 17.83
CA ARG A 688 27.38 -9.21 18.95
C ARG A 688 27.40 -10.68 18.62
N HIS A 689 26.47 -11.14 17.80
CA HIS A 689 26.23 -12.57 17.61
C HIS A 689 26.49 -13.10 16.21
N VAL A 690 26.47 -12.29 15.16
CA VAL A 690 26.62 -12.71 13.77
C VAL A 690 27.95 -12.27 13.20
N PHE A 691 28.77 -13.22 12.73
CA PHE A 691 30.12 -12.98 12.23
C PHE A 691 30.27 -13.53 10.81
N VAL A 692 30.41 -12.66 9.82
CA VAL A 692 30.68 -13.06 8.44
C VAL A 692 32.18 -13.24 8.27
N HIS A 693 32.61 -14.48 8.00
CA HIS A 693 34.02 -14.83 7.86
C HIS A 693 34.51 -14.63 6.43
N THR A 694 33.71 -15.01 5.44
CA THR A 694 34.07 -14.96 4.04
C THR A 694 32.88 -14.49 3.20
N ALA A 695 33.09 -13.41 2.45
CA ALA A 695 32.19 -12.87 1.44
C ALA A 695 33.00 -12.07 0.41
N VAL A 696 34.01 -12.72 -0.17
CA VAL A 696 34.90 -12.10 -1.15
C VAL A 696 34.22 -12.08 -2.51
N GLU A 697 34.18 -10.92 -3.15
CA GLU A 697 33.61 -10.75 -4.49
C GLU A 697 34.14 -11.78 -5.49
N ASN A 698 33.26 -12.41 -6.24
CA ASN A 698 33.54 -13.49 -7.19
C ASN A 698 34.15 -14.77 -6.57
N SER A 699 34.07 -14.98 -5.27
CA SER A 699 34.47 -16.24 -4.65
C SER A 699 33.46 -17.37 -4.86
N GLY A 700 32.19 -17.02 -5.02
CA GLY A 700 31.07 -17.93 -5.20
C GLY A 700 30.62 -18.58 -3.89
N TRP A 701 31.13 -18.18 -2.73
CA TRP A 701 30.66 -18.65 -1.43
C TRP A 701 30.63 -17.56 -0.37
N ILE A 702 29.79 -17.79 0.64
CA ILE A 702 29.71 -16.99 1.85
C ILE A 702 29.67 -17.91 3.05
N VAL A 703 30.46 -17.59 4.06
CA VAL A 703 30.52 -18.34 5.32
C VAL A 703 30.33 -17.37 6.48
N TYR A 704 29.41 -17.68 7.37
CA TYR A 704 29.21 -16.89 8.59
C TYR A 704 28.81 -17.78 9.78
N GLU A 705 29.09 -17.29 10.97
CA GLU A 705 28.75 -17.93 12.23
C GLU A 705 27.77 -17.10 13.03
N ILE A 706 26.95 -17.80 13.81
CA ILE A 706 26.05 -17.19 14.78
C ILE A 706 26.35 -17.76 16.16
N HIS A 707 26.74 -16.89 17.10
CA HIS A 707 27.05 -17.21 18.48
C HIS A 707 25.92 -16.70 19.38
N GLY A 708 24.84 -17.46 19.56
CA GLY A 708 23.67 -17.03 20.33
C GLY A 708 23.26 -18.03 21.42
N GLY A 709 23.37 -17.63 22.68
CA GLY A 709 22.85 -18.41 23.80
C GLY A 709 23.44 -19.82 23.90
N ARG A 710 22.62 -20.84 23.63
CA ARG A 710 23.01 -22.25 23.58
C ARG A 710 23.37 -22.75 22.18
N GLU A 711 23.22 -21.91 21.19
CA GLU A 711 23.38 -22.24 19.76
C GLU A 711 24.63 -21.58 19.19
N HIS A 712 25.53 -22.41 18.68
CA HIS A 712 26.65 -21.95 17.87
C HIS A 712 26.46 -22.59 16.49
N LEU A 713 26.13 -21.77 15.50
CA LEU A 713 25.80 -22.19 14.13
C LEU A 713 26.87 -21.73 13.15
N LEU A 714 27.24 -22.61 12.22
CA LEU A 714 28.01 -22.28 11.03
C LEU A 714 27.08 -22.38 9.81
N VAL A 715 27.02 -21.33 9.01
CA VAL A 715 26.18 -21.27 7.80
C VAL A 715 27.05 -21.06 6.58
N VAL A 716 26.78 -21.84 5.55
CA VAL A 716 27.50 -21.76 4.26
C VAL A 716 26.49 -21.59 3.14
N PHE A 717 26.73 -20.58 2.31
CA PHE A 717 26.08 -20.39 1.00
C PHE A 717 27.11 -20.67 -0.09
N ASN A 718 26.84 -21.63 -0.98
CA ASN A 718 27.74 -21.99 -2.06
C ASN A 718 27.03 -21.88 -3.42
N ALA A 719 27.55 -21.02 -4.31
CA ALA A 719 27.18 -20.89 -5.71
C ALA A 719 28.42 -20.82 -6.62
N LYS A 720 29.50 -21.51 -6.23
CA LYS A 720 30.83 -21.41 -6.82
C LYS A 720 30.99 -22.11 -8.17
N GLY A 721 30.04 -22.95 -8.58
CA GLY A 721 30.25 -23.88 -9.73
C GLY A 721 31.07 -25.11 -9.36
N ALA A 722 31.43 -25.28 -8.09
CA ALA A 722 32.19 -26.43 -7.56
C ALA A 722 31.84 -26.65 -6.08
N SER A 723 32.19 -27.80 -5.52
CA SER A 723 32.00 -28.08 -4.11
C SER A 723 32.83 -27.16 -3.22
N PHE A 724 32.23 -26.70 -2.14
CA PHE A 724 32.92 -26.04 -1.02
C PHE A 724 33.35 -27.09 0.00
N TYR A 725 34.60 -27.06 0.40
CA TYR A 725 35.16 -27.96 1.39
C TYR A 725 35.47 -27.24 2.70
N TYR A 726 35.06 -27.84 3.82
CA TYR A 726 35.31 -27.30 5.15
C TYR A 726 36.15 -28.26 6.00
N GLU A 727 36.93 -27.71 6.92
CA GLU A 727 37.78 -28.45 7.84
C GLU A 727 37.03 -28.82 9.13
N ASN A 728 37.54 -29.78 9.89
CA ASN A 728 37.02 -30.21 11.21
C ASN A 728 35.57 -30.74 11.18
N ALA A 729 35.20 -31.50 10.16
CA ALA A 729 33.87 -32.12 10.02
C ALA A 729 33.39 -32.86 11.29
N GLY A 730 34.31 -33.45 12.07
CA GLY A 730 33.98 -34.15 13.31
C GLY A 730 33.47 -33.28 14.45
N ASN A 731 33.58 -31.96 14.33
CA ASN A 731 33.08 -31.00 15.31
C ASN A 731 31.78 -30.29 14.85
N LEU A 732 31.23 -30.73 13.74
CA LEU A 732 30.05 -30.13 13.13
C LEU A 732 28.93 -31.15 12.98
N GLU A 733 27.73 -30.75 13.37
CA GLU A 733 26.49 -31.52 13.17
C GLU A 733 25.64 -30.81 12.10
N MET A 734 25.37 -31.51 10.99
CA MET A 734 24.50 -30.97 9.94
C MET A 734 23.05 -30.86 10.46
N LEU A 735 22.50 -29.65 10.54
CA LEU A 735 21.11 -29.44 10.92
C LEU A 735 20.20 -29.50 9.70
N VAL A 736 20.57 -28.79 8.62
CA VAL A 736 19.78 -28.74 7.39
C VAL A 736 20.68 -28.37 6.21
N THR A 737 20.43 -29.00 5.07
CA THR A 737 21.11 -28.68 3.81
C THR A 737 20.31 -29.20 2.61
N ASN A 738 20.41 -28.51 1.45
CA ASN A 738 20.02 -29.06 0.14
C ASN A 738 21.23 -29.57 -0.66
N SER A 739 22.41 -29.68 -0.04
CA SER A 739 23.58 -30.31 -0.67
C SER A 739 23.35 -31.80 -0.87
N ARG A 740 23.68 -32.28 -2.07
CA ARG A 740 23.61 -33.68 -2.45
C ARG A 740 25.02 -34.33 -2.50
N SER A 741 26.00 -33.70 -1.86
CA SER A 741 27.36 -34.23 -1.77
C SER A 741 27.39 -35.52 -0.99
N ASN A 742 28.09 -36.54 -1.51
CA ASN A 742 28.37 -37.82 -0.82
C ASN A 742 29.61 -37.73 0.11
N GLN A 743 30.25 -36.56 0.20
CA GLN A 743 31.44 -36.36 1.03
C GLN A 743 31.03 -35.60 2.31
N GLU A 744 31.44 -36.12 3.47
CA GLU A 744 31.06 -35.60 4.79
C GLU A 744 31.50 -34.14 5.04
N ASN A 745 32.53 -33.70 4.34
CA ASN A 745 33.10 -32.32 4.49
C ASN A 745 32.92 -31.46 3.27
N ALA A 746 31.97 -31.76 2.39
CA ALA A 746 31.74 -31.01 1.17
C ALA A 746 30.29 -30.58 1.03
N ILE A 747 30.09 -29.35 0.61
CA ILE A 747 28.80 -28.77 0.21
C ILE A 747 28.87 -28.51 -1.27
N ASP A 748 28.04 -29.19 -2.07
CA ASP A 748 28.05 -29.08 -3.51
C ASP A 748 27.57 -27.71 -3.99
N ASP A 749 27.74 -27.49 -5.29
CA ASP A 749 27.40 -26.22 -5.91
C ASP A 749 25.90 -25.92 -5.87
N VAL A 750 25.58 -24.65 -5.68
CA VAL A 750 24.23 -24.10 -5.46
C VAL A 750 23.55 -24.79 -4.28
N SER A 751 24.13 -24.60 -3.11
CA SER A 751 23.60 -25.19 -1.88
C SER A 751 23.75 -24.26 -0.68
N VAL A 752 22.91 -24.51 0.30
CA VAL A 752 22.96 -23.95 1.65
C VAL A 752 23.20 -25.08 2.64
N ALA A 753 24.01 -24.82 3.65
CA ALA A 753 24.13 -25.69 4.79
C ALA A 753 24.10 -24.88 6.09
N VAL A 754 23.37 -25.37 7.07
CA VAL A 754 23.37 -24.87 8.45
C VAL A 754 23.85 -26.00 9.33
N MET A 755 24.94 -25.77 10.05
CA MET A 755 25.59 -26.74 10.90
C MET A 755 25.69 -26.22 12.32
N LYS A 756 25.52 -27.10 13.29
CA LYS A 756 25.78 -26.79 14.69
C LYS A 756 27.24 -27.09 15.00
N VAL A 757 27.93 -26.17 15.64
CA VAL A 757 29.29 -26.34 16.12
C VAL A 757 29.20 -27.08 17.47
N LEU A 758 29.81 -28.27 17.54
CA LEU A 758 29.86 -29.08 18.75
C LEU A 758 30.98 -28.54 19.66
N SER A 759 30.70 -28.36 20.93
CA SER A 759 31.64 -27.84 21.94
C SER A 759 32.70 -28.86 22.34
#